data_6f63d1ee658060b83dbd7f488252b313
#
_entry.id   6f63d1ee658060b83dbd7f488252b313
#
_cell.length_a   1.000
_cell.length_b   1.000
_cell.length_c   1.000
_cell.angle_alpha   90.00
_cell.angle_beta   90.00
_cell.angle_gamma   90.00
#
_symmetry.space_group_name_H-M   'P 1'
#
loop_
_entity.id
_entity.type
_entity.pdbx_description
1 polymer ?
#
loop_
_entity_poly.entity_id
_entity_poly.type
_entity_poly.pdbx_seq_one_letter_code
_entity_poly.pdbx_strand_id
1 'polypeptide(L)'
;MIELFSINLIILLIIELILQIACFKTLTLFNSIMILSLTVMISAIFTFVLSLIKKKKIRNIIMISSWSLLMIINITELVYYKIYESFFNLSGISFVGAIKDGFDKVLLTVAQNIVPILLLLAIIIIIGIYMKKKGLNIDSTINKSESLVLGVLIIVCSLYINVNINYIGKAEQFSYYKLLHKVNMPTKNVQSFGMISSTAISLHRTIFGFTQEMDESEDIYTNKKTALADDVNIKYNIDENIDLTSLSQNETNPVIKQIHDYFNEQTPTVQNKYTGIFKDKNVIFILAESFDEAAIEPNLTPTLYELKHKGIVFNNYFAPKYPASTADGEYMLEWATLPIIGENYSLIDMVYNTNPYILPRSLKAEGYKTYVYHNYSGYYNRRKQYFSTLDFDGYRYCGEGINTKCENFHGSDLDMMDQTIDDFINQDKFFSYFITLSGHGSYDETNFIAEKHINKMRGTNYPYSLKYYIAANIEFDLAMNKLITRLKEANKLDDTVIVISSDHTPYYLTSSDLNANSPVNRDSKFDRNRGSLIIYNSELEGTHIVDKYAMNIDVLPTVLNMLGIKYDSRIVIGKDIMAVNNEGVAILPDRSWVTNAGAYDTSTGRFTKYLENVDDKYVSKLCQEVNEKYTISVNMQYNDYYKYIFK
;
A
#
# COMPACT_ATOMS: atom_id res chain seq x y z
N MET A 1 12.03 45.21 4.71
CA MET A 1 11.89 43.83 5.24
C MET A 1 10.45 43.34 5.18
N ILE A 2 9.43 44.12 5.58
CA ILE A 2 8.00 43.76 5.48
C ILE A 2 7.57 43.46 4.04
N GLU A 3 8.03 44.25 3.04
CA GLU A 3 7.74 43.96 1.63
C GLU A 3 8.26 42.58 1.21
N LEU A 4 9.47 42.22 1.60
CA LEU A 4 10.08 40.92 1.33
C LEU A 4 9.28 39.79 2.02
N PHE A 5 8.86 40.02 3.27
CA PHE A 5 8.01 39.09 4.00
C PHE A 5 6.67 38.88 3.30
N SER A 6 6.00 39.96 2.89
CA SER A 6 4.70 39.87 2.22
C SER A 6 4.80 39.10 0.91
N ILE A 7 5.87 39.30 0.13
CA ILE A 7 6.08 38.55 -1.11
C ILE A 7 6.29 37.07 -0.81
N ASN A 8 7.17 36.73 0.14
CA ASN A 8 7.40 35.33 0.54
C ASN A 8 6.11 34.66 1.03
N LEU A 9 5.35 35.35 1.90
CA LEU A 9 4.12 34.83 2.46
C LEU A 9 3.05 34.57 1.36
N ILE A 10 2.84 35.54 0.48
CA ILE A 10 1.84 35.38 -0.60
C ILE A 10 2.20 34.20 -1.50
N ILE A 11 3.48 34.07 -1.88
CA ILE A 11 3.94 32.99 -2.75
C ILE A 11 3.71 31.63 -2.08
N LEU A 12 4.16 31.47 -0.83
CA LEU A 12 4.03 30.21 -0.11
C LEU A 12 2.56 29.85 0.13
N LEU A 13 1.71 30.83 0.47
CA LEU A 13 0.27 30.59 0.63
C LEU A 13 -0.41 30.15 -0.66
N ILE A 14 -0.05 30.75 -1.81
CA ILE A 14 -0.65 30.37 -3.09
C ILE A 14 -0.20 28.96 -3.47
N ILE A 15 1.07 28.60 -3.28
CA ILE A 15 1.58 27.25 -3.54
C ILE A 15 0.83 26.22 -2.69
N GLU A 16 0.72 26.46 -1.38
CA GLU A 16 -0.01 25.57 -0.47
C GLU A 16 -1.49 25.44 -0.87
N LEU A 17 -2.15 26.54 -1.18
CA LEU A 17 -3.56 26.54 -1.55
C LEU A 17 -3.83 25.74 -2.83
N ILE A 18 -3.00 25.92 -3.86
CA ILE A 18 -3.12 25.17 -5.13
C ILE A 18 -3.00 23.68 -4.86
N LEU A 19 -2.01 23.27 -4.08
CA LEU A 19 -1.77 21.85 -3.78
C LEU A 19 -2.92 21.27 -2.93
N GLN A 20 -3.35 21.98 -1.87
CA GLN A 20 -4.44 21.54 -1.00
C GLN A 20 -5.74 21.34 -1.80
N ILE A 21 -6.09 22.30 -2.69
CA ILE A 21 -7.28 22.17 -3.54
C ILE A 21 -7.14 21.04 -4.56
N ALA A 22 -5.95 20.88 -5.15
CA ALA A 22 -5.73 19.87 -6.18
C ALA A 22 -5.72 18.43 -5.61
N CYS A 23 -5.24 18.24 -4.37
CA CYS A 23 -5.11 16.91 -3.76
C CYS A 23 -6.31 16.53 -2.88
N PHE A 24 -6.92 17.49 -2.17
CA PHE A 24 -7.93 17.19 -1.17
C PHE A 24 -9.29 17.78 -1.52
N LYS A 25 -10.35 16.98 -1.38
CA LYS A 25 -11.73 17.43 -1.63
C LYS A 25 -12.26 18.34 -0.53
N THR A 26 -11.72 18.23 0.68
CA THR A 26 -12.18 18.98 1.86
C THR A 26 -10.99 19.47 2.68
N LEU A 27 -10.99 20.76 3.02
CA LEU A 27 -10.08 21.36 3.97
C LEU A 27 -10.89 21.75 5.21
N THR A 28 -10.49 21.25 6.38
CA THR A 28 -11.12 21.70 7.63
C THR A 28 -10.61 23.08 8.01
N LEU A 29 -11.46 23.91 8.65
CA LEU A 29 -11.05 25.22 9.13
C LEU A 29 -9.82 25.14 10.07
N PHE A 30 -9.78 24.09 10.88
CA PHE A 30 -8.72 23.86 11.86
C PHE A 30 -7.36 23.62 11.18
N ASN A 31 -7.32 22.75 10.18
CA ASN A 31 -6.11 22.50 9.38
C ASN A 31 -5.70 23.76 8.61
N SER A 32 -6.65 24.51 8.07
CA SER A 32 -6.36 25.75 7.35
C SER A 32 -5.65 26.78 8.22
N ILE A 33 -6.07 26.95 9.50
CA ILE A 33 -5.42 27.85 10.45
C ILE A 33 -4.04 27.34 10.85
N MET A 34 -3.86 26.02 11.03
CA MET A 34 -2.55 25.43 11.32
C MET A 34 -1.57 25.66 10.17
N ILE A 35 -1.99 25.35 8.93
CA ILE A 35 -1.18 25.57 7.71
C ILE A 35 -0.82 27.04 7.55
N LEU A 36 -1.80 27.94 7.74
CA LEU A 36 -1.55 29.39 7.70
C LEU A 36 -0.50 29.81 8.72
N SER A 37 -0.62 29.36 9.97
CA SER A 37 0.30 29.71 11.05
C SER A 37 1.73 29.21 10.78
N LEU A 38 1.86 27.98 10.28
CA LEU A 38 3.14 27.41 9.85
C LEU A 38 3.74 28.18 8.67
N THR A 39 2.93 28.51 7.67
CA THR A 39 3.39 29.24 6.48
C THR A 39 3.83 30.67 6.85
N VAL A 40 3.11 31.35 7.75
CA VAL A 40 3.50 32.67 8.28
C VAL A 40 4.84 32.59 9.00
N MET A 41 4.99 31.60 9.89
CA MET A 41 6.23 31.39 10.65
C MET A 41 7.42 31.10 9.73
N ILE A 42 7.26 30.18 8.77
CA ILE A 42 8.30 29.84 7.80
C ILE A 42 8.66 31.07 6.96
N SER A 43 7.67 31.82 6.47
CA SER A 43 7.90 33.04 5.69
C SER A 43 8.68 34.10 6.48
N ALA A 44 8.34 34.26 7.77
CA ALA A 44 9.03 35.21 8.63
C ALA A 44 10.50 34.80 8.89
N ILE A 45 10.74 33.52 9.20
CA ILE A 45 12.09 32.97 9.40
C ILE A 45 12.92 33.10 8.11
N PHE A 46 12.36 32.71 6.98
CA PHE A 46 13.03 32.77 5.67
C PHE A 46 13.39 34.23 5.31
N THR A 47 12.46 35.15 5.53
CA THR A 47 12.70 36.59 5.31
C THR A 47 13.80 37.10 6.22
N PHE A 48 13.81 36.73 7.49
CA PHE A 48 14.85 37.11 8.41
C PHE A 48 16.23 36.63 7.96
N VAL A 49 16.34 35.35 7.59
CA VAL A 49 17.59 34.77 7.06
C VAL A 49 18.05 35.50 5.81
N LEU A 50 17.14 35.75 4.85
CA LEU A 50 17.47 36.51 3.64
C LEU A 50 17.93 37.95 3.94
N SER A 51 17.40 38.58 4.98
CA SER A 51 17.78 39.96 5.38
C SER A 51 19.23 40.07 5.90
N LEU A 52 19.78 38.97 6.40
CA LEU A 52 21.19 38.91 6.82
C LEU A 52 22.19 39.00 5.63
N ILE A 53 21.71 38.71 4.41
CA ILE A 53 22.54 38.69 3.20
C ILE A 53 22.64 40.10 2.65
N LYS A 54 23.78 40.77 2.89
CA LYS A 54 24.03 42.16 2.46
C LYS A 54 24.09 42.33 0.93
N LYS A 55 24.59 41.34 0.18
CA LYS A 55 24.73 41.41 -1.28
C LYS A 55 23.36 41.10 -1.95
N LYS A 56 22.68 42.15 -2.44
CA LYS A 56 21.34 42.06 -3.09
C LYS A 56 21.27 40.97 -4.16
N LYS A 57 22.28 40.84 -5.03
CA LYS A 57 22.34 39.84 -6.11
C LYS A 57 22.30 38.40 -5.55
N ILE A 58 23.09 38.13 -4.52
CA ILE A 58 23.19 36.79 -3.89
C ILE A 58 21.85 36.46 -3.22
N ARG A 59 21.30 37.40 -2.46
CA ARG A 59 19.98 37.24 -1.80
C ARG A 59 18.88 36.90 -2.78
N ASN A 60 18.79 37.62 -3.90
CA ASN A 60 17.80 37.41 -4.92
C ASN A 60 17.97 36.06 -5.62
N ILE A 61 19.21 35.63 -5.88
CA ILE A 61 19.48 34.29 -6.42
C ILE A 61 19.00 33.22 -5.45
N ILE A 62 19.35 33.31 -4.17
CA ILE A 62 18.92 32.35 -3.16
C ILE A 62 17.39 32.29 -3.08
N MET A 63 16.73 33.44 -3.05
CA MET A 63 15.29 33.54 -2.96
C MET A 63 14.59 32.88 -4.17
N ILE A 64 15.01 33.20 -5.38
CA ILE A 64 14.45 32.63 -6.61
C ILE A 64 14.72 31.12 -6.67
N SER A 65 15.96 30.71 -6.37
CA SER A 65 16.33 29.29 -6.36
C SER A 65 15.51 28.48 -5.35
N SER A 66 15.27 29.04 -4.15
CA SER A 66 14.44 28.39 -3.12
C SER A 66 13.00 28.26 -3.57
N TRP A 67 12.38 29.31 -4.16
CA TRP A 67 11.03 29.23 -4.69
C TRP A 67 10.91 28.26 -5.87
N SER A 68 11.88 28.27 -6.79
CA SER A 68 11.91 27.33 -7.92
C SER A 68 12.01 25.90 -7.45
N LEU A 69 12.87 25.62 -6.46
CA LEU A 69 13.01 24.29 -5.87
C LEU A 69 11.70 23.83 -5.19
N LEU A 70 11.08 24.70 -4.39
CA LEU A 70 9.78 24.40 -3.76
C LEU A 70 8.70 24.10 -4.80
N MET A 71 8.66 24.83 -5.92
CA MET A 71 7.70 24.56 -6.99
C MET A 71 7.94 23.22 -7.68
N ILE A 72 9.20 22.89 -7.97
CA ILE A 72 9.54 21.56 -8.53
C ILE A 72 9.09 20.46 -7.57
N ILE A 73 9.37 20.59 -6.29
CA ILE A 73 8.91 19.64 -5.27
C ILE A 73 7.37 19.53 -5.29
N ASN A 74 6.66 20.66 -5.26
CA ASN A 74 5.20 20.64 -5.24
C ASN A 74 4.57 20.05 -6.51
N ILE A 75 5.13 20.30 -7.69
CA ILE A 75 4.68 19.68 -8.94
C ILE A 75 4.94 18.18 -8.92
N THR A 76 6.13 17.77 -8.48
CA THR A 76 6.47 16.35 -8.35
C THR A 76 5.53 15.64 -7.38
N GLU A 77 5.28 16.24 -6.22
CA GLU A 77 4.38 15.71 -5.20
C GLU A 77 2.92 15.63 -5.68
N LEU A 78 2.46 16.64 -6.42
CA LEU A 78 1.13 16.61 -7.02
C LEU A 78 0.98 15.43 -7.98
N VAL A 79 1.94 15.25 -8.89
CA VAL A 79 1.92 14.14 -9.85
C VAL A 79 2.03 12.80 -9.13
N TYR A 80 2.94 12.69 -8.17
CA TYR A 80 3.11 11.49 -7.37
C TYR A 80 1.82 11.13 -6.61
N TYR A 81 1.21 12.10 -5.92
CA TYR A 81 -0.06 11.89 -5.22
C TYR A 81 -1.18 11.43 -6.14
N LYS A 82 -1.28 11.97 -7.35
CA LYS A 82 -2.29 11.57 -8.34
C LYS A 82 -2.09 10.16 -8.89
N ILE A 83 -0.85 9.66 -8.87
CA ILE A 83 -0.53 8.29 -9.29
C ILE A 83 -0.70 7.31 -8.13
N TYR A 84 -0.20 7.67 -6.94
CA TYR A 84 -0.03 6.73 -5.82
C TYR A 84 -0.98 6.97 -4.64
N GLU A 85 -1.82 8.01 -4.68
CA GLU A 85 -2.73 8.44 -3.59
C GLU A 85 -2.01 8.66 -2.24
N SER A 86 -0.70 8.81 -2.29
CA SER A 86 0.19 9.09 -1.16
C SER A 86 1.23 10.13 -1.57
N PHE A 87 1.75 10.91 -0.63
CA PHE A 87 2.87 11.83 -0.90
C PHE A 87 4.20 11.08 -0.83
N PHE A 88 5.15 11.55 -1.67
CA PHE A 88 6.48 10.99 -1.73
C PHE A 88 7.25 11.28 -0.44
N ASN A 89 8.01 10.30 0.01
CA ASN A 89 8.95 10.50 1.10
C ASN A 89 10.39 10.52 0.54
N LEU A 90 11.22 11.40 1.09
CA LEU A 90 12.60 11.60 0.62
C LEU A 90 13.47 10.34 0.71
N SER A 91 13.17 9.42 1.59
CA SER A 91 13.85 8.12 1.68
C SER A 91 13.62 7.21 0.47
N GLY A 92 12.52 7.42 -0.28
CA GLY A 92 12.21 6.72 -1.53
C GLY A 92 13.05 7.13 -2.75
N ILE A 93 14.08 7.97 -2.60
CA ILE A 93 14.96 8.41 -3.70
C ILE A 93 15.64 7.24 -4.42
N SER A 94 15.84 6.11 -3.76
CA SER A 94 16.37 4.88 -4.37
C SER A 94 15.51 4.33 -5.52
N PHE A 95 14.22 4.73 -5.59
CA PHE A 95 13.26 4.32 -6.62
C PHE A 95 13.24 5.18 -7.88
N VAL A 96 14.02 6.24 -7.97
CA VAL A 96 14.08 7.12 -9.14
C VAL A 96 14.44 6.35 -10.43
N GLY A 97 15.10 5.19 -10.31
CA GLY A 97 15.40 4.30 -11.43
C GLY A 97 14.15 3.68 -12.07
N ALA A 98 13.07 3.46 -11.31
CA ALA A 98 11.81 2.88 -11.80
C ALA A 98 10.93 3.88 -12.58
N ILE A 99 11.24 5.18 -12.53
CA ILE A 99 10.50 6.22 -13.27
C ILE A 99 10.60 6.00 -14.79
N LYS A 100 11.67 5.40 -15.31
CA LYS A 100 11.81 5.14 -16.74
C LYS A 100 10.69 4.26 -17.29
N ASP A 101 10.25 3.32 -16.50
CA ASP A 101 9.31 2.29 -16.91
C ASP A 101 7.84 2.72 -16.73
N GLY A 102 7.58 3.79 -15.94
CA GLY A 102 6.26 4.40 -15.72
C GLY A 102 6.10 5.79 -16.38
N PHE A 103 6.98 6.19 -17.30
CA PHE A 103 7.02 7.55 -17.84
C PHE A 103 5.73 7.97 -18.55
N ASP A 104 5.08 7.05 -19.25
CA ASP A 104 3.81 7.32 -19.94
C ASP A 104 2.68 7.64 -18.96
N LYS A 105 2.63 6.93 -17.82
CA LYS A 105 1.68 7.25 -16.75
C LYS A 105 1.94 8.63 -16.14
N VAL A 106 3.20 9.00 -15.98
CA VAL A 106 3.57 10.34 -15.52
C VAL A 106 3.09 11.39 -16.51
N LEU A 107 3.32 11.21 -17.82
CA LEU A 107 2.87 12.13 -18.86
C LEU A 107 1.33 12.26 -18.91
N LEU A 108 0.63 11.15 -18.84
CA LEU A 108 -0.83 11.13 -18.78
C LEU A 108 -1.35 11.88 -17.53
N THR A 109 -0.75 11.63 -16.39
CA THR A 109 -1.12 12.29 -15.12
C THR A 109 -0.85 13.78 -15.16
N VAL A 110 0.28 14.21 -15.76
CA VAL A 110 0.60 15.61 -16.01
C VAL A 110 -0.47 16.26 -16.92
N ALA A 111 -0.84 15.60 -18.01
CA ALA A 111 -1.86 16.09 -18.93
C ALA A 111 -3.23 16.22 -18.24
N GLN A 112 -3.63 15.25 -17.44
CA GLN A 112 -4.90 15.28 -16.68
C GLN A 112 -4.91 16.34 -15.57
N ASN A 113 -3.75 16.75 -15.05
CA ASN A 113 -3.61 17.75 -14.00
C ASN A 113 -2.90 19.01 -14.48
N ILE A 114 -3.02 19.33 -15.77
CA ILE A 114 -2.30 20.45 -16.39
C ILE A 114 -2.65 21.81 -15.78
N VAL A 115 -3.89 22.00 -15.33
CA VAL A 115 -4.36 23.30 -14.78
C VAL A 115 -3.62 23.67 -13.48
N PRO A 116 -3.60 22.84 -12.41
CA PRO A 116 -2.84 23.17 -11.21
C PRO A 116 -1.33 23.29 -11.49
N ILE A 117 -0.77 22.51 -12.41
CA ILE A 117 0.65 22.58 -12.80
C ILE A 117 0.95 23.93 -13.47
N LEU A 118 0.11 24.37 -14.42
CA LEU A 118 0.27 25.67 -15.07
C LEU A 118 0.10 26.84 -14.08
N LEU A 119 -0.81 26.72 -13.10
CA LEU A 119 -0.96 27.73 -12.05
C LEU A 119 0.30 27.83 -11.19
N LEU A 120 0.92 26.72 -10.80
CA LEU A 120 2.20 26.71 -10.09
C LEU A 120 3.32 27.35 -10.93
N LEU A 121 3.44 26.99 -12.20
CA LEU A 121 4.46 27.56 -13.10
C LEU A 121 4.24 29.06 -13.37
N ALA A 122 2.99 29.51 -13.47
CA ALA A 122 2.66 30.91 -13.68
C ALA A 122 3.17 31.80 -12.54
N ILE A 123 3.25 31.30 -11.31
CA ILE A 123 3.78 32.05 -10.17
C ILE A 123 5.23 32.45 -10.43
N ILE A 124 6.09 31.55 -10.92
CA ILE A 124 7.51 31.85 -11.24
C ILE A 124 7.58 32.97 -12.29
N ILE A 125 6.75 32.86 -13.33
CA ILE A 125 6.72 33.85 -14.42
C ILE A 125 6.30 35.21 -13.90
N ILE A 126 5.24 35.28 -13.11
CA ILE A 126 4.72 36.51 -12.51
C ILE A 126 5.78 37.16 -11.62
N ILE A 127 6.43 36.36 -10.78
CA ILE A 127 7.51 36.83 -9.90
C ILE A 127 8.69 37.37 -10.74
N GLY A 128 9.11 36.63 -11.78
CA GLY A 128 10.17 37.07 -12.69
C GLY A 128 9.88 38.41 -13.36
N ILE A 129 8.63 38.60 -13.83
CA ILE A 129 8.18 39.84 -14.42
C ILE A 129 8.14 40.97 -13.38
N TYR A 130 7.62 40.71 -12.19
CA TYR A 130 7.56 41.67 -11.08
C TYR A 130 8.97 42.15 -10.69
N MET A 131 9.91 41.20 -10.48
CA MET A 131 11.28 41.51 -10.13
C MET A 131 12.02 42.28 -11.23
N LYS A 132 11.76 41.95 -12.50
CA LYS A 132 12.33 42.70 -13.65
C LYS A 132 11.80 44.14 -13.70
N LYS A 133 10.50 44.37 -13.46
CA LYS A 133 9.89 45.70 -13.46
C LYS A 133 10.35 46.59 -12.30
N LYS A 134 10.47 46.04 -11.08
CA LYS A 134 10.94 46.79 -9.89
C LYS A 134 12.47 46.91 -9.79
N GLY A 135 13.21 46.38 -10.77
CA GLY A 135 14.69 46.46 -10.81
C GLY A 135 15.40 45.75 -9.66
N LEU A 136 14.79 44.65 -9.10
CA LEU A 136 15.34 43.87 -7.99
C LEU A 136 15.71 44.70 -6.73
N ASN A 137 15.11 45.89 -6.56
CA ASN A 137 15.42 46.81 -5.48
C ASN A 137 14.49 46.62 -4.26
N ILE A 138 14.29 45.35 -3.83
CA ILE A 138 13.65 45.11 -2.54
C ILE A 138 14.66 45.53 -1.47
N ASP A 139 14.36 46.64 -0.78
CA ASP A 139 15.19 47.11 0.31
C ASP A 139 15.03 46.21 1.52
N SER A 140 16.11 45.58 1.94
CA SER A 140 16.16 44.64 3.05
C SER A 140 17.04 45.10 4.18
N THR A 141 17.24 46.43 4.29
CA THR A 141 17.92 46.97 5.46
C THR A 141 17.16 46.51 6.72
N ILE A 142 17.91 45.94 7.65
CA ILE A 142 17.33 45.47 8.92
C ILE A 142 16.88 46.72 9.70
N ASN A 143 15.59 46.94 9.71
CA ASN A 143 14.94 47.96 10.54
C ASN A 143 14.52 47.29 11.86
N LYS A 144 14.95 47.84 13.00
CA LYS A 144 14.65 47.29 14.33
C LYS A 144 13.15 47.09 14.58
N SER A 145 12.31 48.02 14.13
CA SER A 145 10.85 47.91 14.29
C SER A 145 10.25 46.78 13.43
N GLU A 146 10.70 46.60 12.21
CA GLU A 146 10.25 45.53 11.31
C GLU A 146 10.74 44.15 11.79
N SER A 147 11.97 44.06 12.32
CA SER A 147 12.50 42.85 12.94
C SER A 147 11.71 42.46 14.18
N LEU A 148 11.30 43.45 14.99
CA LEU A 148 10.44 43.21 16.16
C LEU A 148 9.07 42.64 15.74
N VAL A 149 8.46 43.22 14.70
CA VAL A 149 7.16 42.70 14.18
C VAL A 149 7.29 41.26 13.72
N LEU A 150 8.32 40.91 12.94
CA LEU A 150 8.55 39.53 12.53
C LEU A 150 8.83 38.61 13.72
N GLY A 151 9.62 39.06 14.70
CA GLY A 151 9.87 38.32 15.94
C GLY A 151 8.58 38.04 16.73
N VAL A 152 7.71 39.04 16.86
CA VAL A 152 6.40 38.87 17.50
C VAL A 152 5.52 37.87 16.73
N LEU A 153 5.49 37.96 15.39
CA LEU A 153 4.75 37.00 14.54
C LEU A 153 5.26 35.57 14.75
N ILE A 154 6.57 35.36 14.77
CA ILE A 154 7.17 34.04 15.01
C ILE A 154 6.75 33.53 16.39
N ILE A 155 6.82 34.35 17.42
CA ILE A 155 6.44 33.97 18.80
C ILE A 155 4.95 33.58 18.86
N VAL A 156 4.07 34.42 18.31
CA VAL A 156 2.61 34.18 18.32
C VAL A 156 2.26 32.89 17.57
N CYS A 157 2.81 32.72 16.35
CA CYS A 157 2.60 31.48 15.59
C CYS A 157 3.16 30.26 16.32
N SER A 158 4.37 30.35 16.90
CA SER A 158 4.97 29.25 17.65
C SER A 158 4.14 28.88 18.88
N LEU A 159 3.60 29.85 19.61
CA LEU A 159 2.71 29.59 20.74
C LEU A 159 1.41 28.91 20.29
N TYR A 160 0.79 29.40 19.22
CA TYR A 160 -0.42 28.80 18.64
C TYR A 160 -0.15 27.34 18.23
N ILE A 161 0.91 27.11 17.47
CA ILE A 161 1.31 25.76 16.99
C ILE A 161 1.57 24.84 18.19
N ASN A 162 2.35 25.31 19.17
CA ASN A 162 2.68 24.52 20.35
C ASN A 162 1.43 24.12 21.17
N VAL A 163 0.51 25.06 21.39
CA VAL A 163 -0.73 24.80 22.11
C VAL A 163 -1.59 23.77 21.36
N ASN A 164 -1.73 23.91 20.05
CA ASN A 164 -2.53 22.96 19.25
C ASN A 164 -1.88 21.57 19.17
N ILE A 165 -0.56 21.48 19.10
CA ILE A 165 0.13 20.19 19.07
C ILE A 165 0.03 19.49 20.45
N ASN A 166 0.32 20.20 21.54
CA ASN A 166 0.56 19.54 22.82
C ASN A 166 -0.64 19.49 23.77
N TYR A 167 -1.67 20.33 23.53
CA TYR A 167 -2.78 20.47 24.48
C TYR A 167 -4.16 20.29 23.84
N ILE A 168 -4.39 20.74 22.60
CA ILE A 168 -5.71 20.68 21.98
C ILE A 168 -5.87 19.38 21.20
N GLY A 169 -6.93 18.61 21.51
CA GLY A 169 -7.27 17.37 20.81
C GLY A 169 -6.19 16.29 20.84
N LYS A 170 -5.25 16.34 21.79
CA LYS A 170 -4.10 15.42 21.85
C LYS A 170 -4.52 13.95 21.90
N ALA A 171 -5.64 13.64 22.50
CA ALA A 171 -6.20 12.29 22.59
C ALA A 171 -6.85 11.81 21.28
N GLU A 172 -7.19 12.74 20.36
CA GLU A 172 -7.80 12.35 19.09
C GLU A 172 -6.88 11.45 18.27
N GLN A 173 -7.48 10.56 17.50
CA GLN A 173 -6.78 9.50 16.76
C GLN A 173 -5.69 10.03 15.81
N PHE A 174 -5.94 11.12 15.10
CA PHE A 174 -4.99 11.76 14.17
C PHE A 174 -4.69 13.20 14.61
N SER A 175 -4.49 13.40 15.93
CA SER A 175 -4.11 14.71 16.46
C SER A 175 -2.77 15.18 15.89
N TYR A 176 -2.53 16.48 15.89
CA TYR A 176 -1.24 17.04 15.48
C TYR A 176 -0.06 16.44 16.27
N TYR A 177 -0.29 16.14 17.57
CA TYR A 177 0.70 15.49 18.41
C TYR A 177 1.06 14.10 17.90
N LYS A 178 0.05 13.26 17.64
CA LYS A 178 0.27 11.88 17.18
C LYS A 178 0.89 11.85 15.78
N LEU A 179 0.42 12.70 14.86
CA LEU A 179 0.99 12.83 13.53
C LEU A 179 2.45 13.29 13.54
N LEU A 180 2.86 14.10 14.50
CA LEU A 180 4.23 14.58 14.62
C LEU A 180 5.15 13.57 15.32
N HIS A 181 4.66 12.90 16.40
CA HIS A 181 5.51 12.14 17.32
C HIS A 181 5.30 10.63 17.29
N LYS A 182 4.10 10.14 16.92
CA LYS A 182 3.75 8.72 17.10
C LYS A 182 3.51 7.93 15.80
N VAL A 183 2.95 8.56 14.77
CA VAL A 183 2.55 7.86 13.55
C VAL A 183 3.10 8.52 12.30
N ASN A 184 3.49 7.70 11.30
CA ASN A 184 3.86 8.21 9.99
C ASN A 184 2.70 8.04 9.02
N MET A 185 2.11 9.16 8.61
CA MET A 185 1.01 9.22 7.64
C MET A 185 1.24 10.40 6.69
N PRO A 186 2.03 10.22 5.60
CA PRO A 186 2.42 11.31 4.72
C PRO A 186 1.25 12.15 4.21
N THR A 187 0.19 11.50 3.73
CA THR A 187 -1.01 12.18 3.23
C THR A 187 -1.71 13.00 4.32
N LYS A 188 -1.84 12.44 5.52
CA LYS A 188 -2.47 13.14 6.65
C LYS A 188 -1.59 14.28 7.17
N ASN A 189 -0.27 14.11 7.15
CA ASN A 189 0.68 15.17 7.49
C ASN A 189 0.50 16.37 6.56
N VAL A 190 0.45 16.16 5.23
CA VAL A 190 0.24 17.25 4.26
C VAL A 190 -1.12 17.91 4.46
N GLN A 191 -2.17 17.14 4.71
CA GLN A 191 -3.51 17.67 5.00
C GLN A 191 -3.55 18.53 6.27
N SER A 192 -2.73 18.20 7.28
CA SER A 192 -2.75 18.84 8.61
C SER A 192 -1.73 19.96 8.77
N PHE A 193 -0.54 19.81 8.22
CA PHE A 193 0.58 20.75 8.40
C PHE A 193 0.95 21.53 7.12
N GLY A 194 0.37 21.18 5.98
CA GLY A 194 0.77 21.67 4.67
C GLY A 194 1.98 20.96 4.11
N MET A 195 2.22 21.14 2.80
CA MET A 195 3.28 20.43 2.07
C MET A 195 4.67 20.82 2.55
N ILE A 196 4.93 22.13 2.72
CA ILE A 196 6.24 22.63 3.09
C ILE A 196 6.68 22.09 4.46
N SER A 197 5.76 22.13 5.44
CA SER A 197 6.03 21.61 6.79
C SER A 197 6.17 20.09 6.81
N SER A 198 5.35 19.39 6.03
CA SER A 198 5.42 17.93 5.92
C SER A 198 6.71 17.45 5.28
N THR A 199 7.23 18.17 4.27
CA THR A 199 8.55 17.90 3.69
C THR A 199 9.66 18.07 4.74
N ALA A 200 9.58 19.10 5.59
CA ALA A 200 10.54 19.30 6.68
C ALA A 200 10.46 18.19 7.74
N ILE A 201 9.25 17.72 8.09
CA ILE A 201 9.02 16.59 9.00
C ILE A 201 9.62 15.31 8.41
N SER A 202 9.37 15.04 7.13
CA SER A 202 9.92 13.87 6.42
C SER A 202 11.46 13.91 6.40
N LEU A 203 12.05 15.06 6.08
CA LEU A 203 13.52 15.23 6.09
C LEU A 203 14.10 15.00 7.49
N HIS A 204 13.48 15.54 8.52
CA HIS A 204 13.90 15.31 9.91
C HIS A 204 13.88 13.82 10.26
N ARG A 205 12.80 13.11 9.93
CA ARG A 205 12.67 11.67 10.19
C ARG A 205 13.69 10.84 9.42
N THR A 206 13.97 11.20 8.17
CA THR A 206 15.01 10.53 7.35
C THR A 206 16.41 10.68 7.95
N ILE A 207 16.73 11.86 8.51
CA ILE A 207 18.06 12.13 9.07
C ILE A 207 18.25 11.53 10.46
N PHE A 208 17.25 11.65 11.32
CA PHE A 208 17.33 11.28 12.75
C PHE A 208 16.66 9.95 13.10
N GLY A 209 16.00 9.32 12.14
CA GLY A 209 15.17 8.14 12.36
C GLY A 209 13.80 8.51 12.95
N PHE A 210 12.86 7.56 12.83
CA PHE A 210 11.51 7.69 13.40
C PHE A 210 10.98 6.29 13.75
N THR A 211 10.56 6.11 14.98
CA THR A 211 9.89 4.89 15.45
C THR A 211 8.41 5.18 15.67
N GLN A 212 7.54 4.35 15.11
CA GLN A 212 6.11 4.48 15.37
C GLN A 212 5.79 3.96 16.78
N GLU A 213 4.93 4.70 17.49
CA GLU A 213 4.49 4.33 18.82
C GLU A 213 2.99 4.03 18.84
N MET A 214 2.59 2.99 19.60
CA MET A 214 1.17 2.76 19.89
C MET A 214 0.65 3.82 20.86
N ASP A 215 -0.64 4.10 20.78
CA ASP A 215 -1.30 4.88 21.81
C ASP A 215 -1.35 4.06 23.11
N GLU A 216 -0.95 4.65 24.21
CA GLU A 216 -1.31 4.17 25.54
C GLU A 216 -2.82 4.39 25.69
N SER A 217 -3.62 3.40 25.32
CA SER A 217 -5.07 3.51 25.44
C SER A 217 -5.44 3.32 26.92
N GLU A 218 -6.04 4.33 27.50
CA GLU A 218 -6.78 4.18 28.73
C GLU A 218 -7.88 3.13 28.51
N ASP A 219 -7.81 2.01 29.25
CA ASP A 219 -8.89 1.08 29.60
C ASP A 219 -9.76 0.40 28.51
N ILE A 220 -9.49 0.55 27.20
CA ILE A 220 -10.27 -0.17 26.17
C ILE A 220 -9.83 -1.64 26.04
N TYR A 221 -8.61 -1.96 26.46
CA TYR A 221 -8.02 -3.31 26.37
C TYR A 221 -8.59 -4.34 27.37
N THR A 222 -9.27 -3.92 28.42
CA THR A 222 -9.74 -4.83 29.47
C THR A 222 -10.82 -5.82 29.04
N ASN A 223 -11.33 -5.74 27.81
CA ASN A 223 -12.38 -6.63 27.29
C ASN A 223 -11.98 -7.48 26.06
N LYS A 224 -10.71 -7.46 25.60
CA LYS A 224 -10.30 -8.25 24.40
C LYS A 224 -10.05 -9.74 24.69
N LYS A 225 -9.78 -10.17 25.90
CA LYS A 225 -9.88 -11.57 26.25
C LYS A 225 -11.38 -11.94 26.36
N THR A 226 -12.02 -12.04 25.20
CA THR A 226 -13.20 -12.91 25.13
C THR A 226 -12.70 -14.25 25.65
N ALA A 227 -13.19 -14.66 26.80
CA ALA A 227 -12.84 -15.96 27.35
C ALA A 227 -12.98 -16.95 26.21
N LEU A 228 -11.89 -17.66 25.86
CA LEU A 228 -11.94 -18.78 24.93
C LEU A 228 -13.12 -19.60 25.45
N ALA A 229 -14.16 -19.78 24.64
CA ALA A 229 -15.33 -20.49 25.11
C ALA A 229 -14.86 -21.84 25.63
N ASP A 230 -15.22 -22.18 26.85
CA ASP A 230 -14.92 -23.48 27.50
C ASP A 230 -15.63 -24.64 26.80
N ASP A 231 -16.03 -24.46 25.56
CA ASP A 231 -16.59 -25.53 24.73
C ASP A 231 -15.44 -26.45 24.29
N VAL A 232 -15.42 -27.61 24.86
CA VAL A 232 -14.40 -28.66 24.71
C VAL A 232 -14.15 -29.05 23.23
N ASN A 233 -15.00 -28.61 22.31
CA ASN A 233 -14.92 -28.93 20.89
C ASN A 233 -14.31 -27.82 20.01
N ILE A 234 -14.04 -26.62 20.53
CA ILE A 234 -13.47 -25.54 19.73
C ILE A 234 -11.96 -25.68 19.68
N LYS A 235 -11.43 -25.84 18.46
CA LYS A 235 -10.00 -25.85 18.19
C LYS A 235 -9.55 -24.51 17.62
N TYR A 236 -8.38 -24.06 18.03
CA TYR A 236 -7.78 -22.80 17.59
C TYR A 236 -6.51 -23.04 16.79
N ASN A 237 -6.20 -22.11 15.89
CA ASN A 237 -4.92 -22.03 15.22
C ASN A 237 -3.91 -21.36 16.17
N ILE A 238 -3.31 -22.16 17.03
CA ILE A 238 -2.35 -21.73 18.07
C ILE A 238 -1.15 -22.69 18.14
N ASP A 239 0.01 -22.17 18.44
CA ASP A 239 1.16 -22.96 18.84
C ASP A 239 1.36 -22.86 20.35
N GLU A 240 1.05 -23.94 21.07
CA GLU A 240 1.15 -24.01 22.53
C GLU A 240 2.60 -23.86 23.03
N ASN A 241 3.61 -24.00 22.17
CA ASN A 241 5.00 -23.77 22.53
C ASN A 241 5.35 -22.27 22.61
N ILE A 242 4.48 -21.37 22.14
CA ILE A 242 4.69 -19.92 22.17
C ILE A 242 4.00 -19.31 23.39
N ASP A 243 4.76 -19.05 24.43
CA ASP A 243 4.30 -18.37 25.64
C ASP A 243 4.56 -16.86 25.55
N LEU A 244 3.62 -16.14 24.92
CA LEU A 244 3.69 -14.69 24.75
C LEU A 244 3.73 -13.92 26.08
N THR A 245 3.12 -14.46 27.14
CA THR A 245 3.12 -13.84 28.47
C THR A 245 4.54 -13.85 29.06
N SER A 246 5.20 -15.00 29.04
CA SER A 246 6.59 -15.10 29.52
C SER A 246 7.55 -14.29 28.64
N LEU A 247 7.35 -14.28 27.32
CA LEU A 247 8.15 -13.47 26.39
C LEU A 247 8.04 -11.98 26.73
N SER A 248 6.83 -11.45 26.95
CA SER A 248 6.62 -10.06 27.33
C SER A 248 7.23 -9.70 28.67
N GLN A 249 7.06 -10.56 29.69
CA GLN A 249 7.57 -10.31 31.05
C GLN A 249 9.10 -10.27 31.13
N ASN A 250 9.77 -11.04 30.27
CA ASN A 250 11.24 -11.16 30.27
C ASN A 250 11.91 -10.21 29.25
N GLU A 251 11.14 -9.52 28.40
CA GLU A 251 11.68 -8.63 27.39
C GLU A 251 12.05 -7.26 27.96
N THR A 252 13.27 -6.80 27.66
CA THR A 252 13.80 -5.52 28.11
C THR A 252 13.76 -4.43 27.05
N ASN A 253 13.69 -4.81 25.76
CA ASN A 253 13.52 -3.86 24.67
C ASN A 253 12.06 -3.40 24.63
N PRO A 254 11.77 -2.10 24.86
CA PRO A 254 10.41 -1.61 24.97
C PRO A 254 9.57 -1.82 23.69
N VAL A 255 10.21 -1.76 22.51
CA VAL A 255 9.52 -1.98 21.23
C VAL A 255 9.12 -3.44 21.08
N ILE A 256 10.03 -4.38 21.36
CA ILE A 256 9.75 -5.81 21.28
C ILE A 256 8.72 -6.21 22.33
N LYS A 257 8.84 -5.67 23.55
CA LYS A 257 7.85 -5.89 24.60
C LYS A 257 6.46 -5.43 24.16
N GLN A 258 6.34 -4.26 23.54
CA GLN A 258 5.08 -3.74 23.02
C GLN A 258 4.47 -4.68 21.96
N ILE A 259 5.29 -5.29 21.10
CA ILE A 259 4.81 -6.26 20.11
C ILE A 259 4.34 -7.55 20.80
N HIS A 260 5.08 -8.05 21.80
CA HIS A 260 4.65 -9.21 22.60
C HIS A 260 3.32 -8.94 23.32
N ASP A 261 3.16 -7.77 23.94
CA ASP A 261 1.94 -7.37 24.64
C ASP A 261 0.76 -7.32 23.66
N TYR A 262 0.93 -6.69 22.51
CA TYR A 262 -0.10 -6.64 21.47
C TYR A 262 -0.55 -8.05 21.04
N PHE A 263 0.38 -8.95 20.78
CA PHE A 263 0.05 -10.32 20.33
C PHE A 263 -0.51 -11.19 21.47
N ASN A 264 -0.10 -10.97 22.70
CA ASN A 264 -0.66 -11.67 23.86
C ASN A 264 -2.16 -11.35 24.08
N GLU A 265 -2.62 -10.20 23.62
CA GLU A 265 -4.02 -9.77 23.68
C GLU A 265 -4.86 -10.26 22.48
N GLN A 266 -4.22 -10.78 21.41
CA GLN A 266 -4.96 -11.27 20.26
C GLN A 266 -5.70 -12.56 20.55
N THR A 267 -6.95 -12.65 20.12
CA THR A 267 -7.70 -13.91 20.11
C THR A 267 -7.26 -14.75 18.92
N PRO A 268 -6.86 -16.02 19.12
CA PRO A 268 -6.51 -16.90 18.01
C PRO A 268 -7.71 -17.22 17.14
N THR A 269 -7.50 -17.46 15.85
CA THR A 269 -8.55 -17.83 14.92
C THR A 269 -9.04 -19.27 15.19
N VAL A 270 -10.36 -19.45 15.13
CA VAL A 270 -11.00 -20.76 15.29
C VAL A 270 -10.81 -21.57 14.01
N GLN A 271 -10.41 -22.84 14.17
CA GLN A 271 -10.44 -23.82 13.08
C GLN A 271 -11.86 -24.00 12.55
N ASN A 272 -12.01 -24.30 11.28
CA ASN A 272 -13.29 -24.33 10.61
C ASN A 272 -13.40 -25.51 9.64
N LYS A 273 -14.51 -25.67 8.94
CA LYS A 273 -14.74 -26.79 8.01
C LYS A 273 -13.73 -26.86 6.85
N TYR A 274 -12.98 -25.81 6.60
CA TYR A 274 -11.94 -25.76 5.58
C TYR A 274 -10.55 -26.09 6.13
N THR A 275 -10.40 -26.28 7.43
CA THR A 275 -9.09 -26.62 8.04
C THR A 275 -8.60 -27.97 7.52
N GLY A 276 -7.47 -27.95 6.82
CA GLY A 276 -6.81 -29.15 6.30
C GLY A 276 -7.49 -29.80 5.08
N ILE A 277 -8.46 -29.14 4.42
CA ILE A 277 -9.12 -29.73 3.23
C ILE A 277 -8.15 -29.96 2.07
N PHE A 278 -7.04 -29.24 2.02
CA PHE A 278 -5.99 -29.38 1.02
C PHE A 278 -4.69 -29.95 1.59
N LYS A 279 -4.79 -30.65 2.74
CA LYS A 279 -3.63 -31.28 3.34
C LYS A 279 -2.96 -32.22 2.34
N ASP A 280 -1.63 -32.17 2.28
CA ASP A 280 -0.77 -32.96 1.40
C ASP A 280 -0.92 -32.72 -0.11
N LYS A 281 -1.79 -31.78 -0.55
CA LYS A 281 -1.89 -31.43 -1.97
C LYS A 281 -0.74 -30.54 -2.41
N ASN A 282 -0.36 -30.64 -3.67
CA ASN A 282 0.54 -29.69 -4.32
C ASN A 282 -0.07 -28.27 -4.29
N VAL A 283 0.80 -27.27 -4.28
CA VAL A 283 0.35 -25.87 -4.19
C VAL A 283 0.91 -25.07 -5.36
N ILE A 284 0.02 -24.40 -6.09
CA ILE A 284 0.39 -23.38 -7.07
C ILE A 284 -0.20 -22.06 -6.60
N PHE A 285 0.66 -21.08 -6.38
CA PHE A 285 0.25 -19.74 -6.00
C PHE A 285 0.57 -18.76 -7.15
N ILE A 286 -0.44 -18.05 -7.62
CA ILE A 286 -0.33 -17.07 -8.68
C ILE A 286 -0.53 -15.68 -8.10
N LEU A 287 0.54 -14.89 -8.04
CA LEU A 287 0.46 -13.45 -7.86
C LEU A 287 0.05 -12.84 -9.20
N ALA A 288 -1.22 -12.54 -9.34
CA ALA A 288 -1.79 -12.09 -10.60
C ALA A 288 -1.72 -10.57 -10.70
N GLU A 289 -0.84 -10.09 -11.58
CA GLU A 289 -0.56 -8.67 -11.81
C GLU A 289 -1.85 -7.91 -12.20
N SER A 290 -2.20 -6.91 -11.41
CA SER A 290 -3.36 -6.03 -11.64
C SER A 290 -4.68 -6.77 -11.90
N PHE A 291 -4.85 -7.97 -11.33
CA PHE A 291 -5.97 -8.85 -11.67
C PHE A 291 -7.26 -8.39 -11.00
N ASP A 292 -8.27 -8.14 -11.81
CA ASP A 292 -9.60 -7.71 -11.36
C ASP A 292 -10.67 -8.54 -12.06
N GLU A 293 -11.83 -8.65 -11.40
CA GLU A 293 -12.99 -9.36 -11.93
C GLU A 293 -13.43 -8.84 -13.31
N ALA A 294 -13.16 -7.58 -13.63
CA ALA A 294 -13.41 -6.98 -14.94
C ALA A 294 -12.64 -7.67 -16.09
N ALA A 295 -11.60 -8.46 -15.79
CA ALA A 295 -10.91 -9.29 -16.80
C ALA A 295 -11.61 -10.61 -17.07
N ILE A 296 -12.57 -11.04 -16.25
CA ILE A 296 -13.20 -12.36 -16.34
C ILE A 296 -14.45 -12.28 -17.24
N GLU A 297 -14.34 -12.89 -18.43
CA GLU A 297 -15.40 -12.87 -19.43
C GLU A 297 -15.54 -14.28 -20.06
N PRO A 298 -16.74 -14.88 -20.10
CA PRO A 298 -16.90 -16.30 -20.47
C PRO A 298 -16.39 -16.67 -21.86
N ASN A 299 -16.42 -15.76 -22.84
CA ASN A 299 -15.99 -16.03 -24.21
C ASN A 299 -14.54 -15.62 -24.50
N LEU A 300 -13.95 -14.72 -23.70
CA LEU A 300 -12.63 -14.15 -23.90
C LEU A 300 -11.58 -14.74 -22.97
N THR A 301 -11.96 -15.00 -21.72
CA THR A 301 -11.12 -15.60 -20.67
C THR A 301 -11.82 -16.81 -20.02
N PRO A 302 -12.14 -17.86 -20.83
CA PRO A 302 -12.99 -18.98 -20.40
C PRO A 302 -12.38 -19.81 -19.26
N THR A 303 -11.06 -19.90 -19.18
CA THR A 303 -10.38 -20.65 -18.11
C THR A 303 -10.51 -19.93 -16.78
N LEU A 304 -10.27 -18.62 -16.74
CA LEU A 304 -10.46 -17.81 -15.54
C LEU A 304 -11.93 -17.81 -15.09
N TYR A 305 -12.84 -17.77 -16.07
CA TYR A 305 -14.28 -17.88 -15.80
C TYR A 305 -14.62 -19.23 -15.17
N GLU A 306 -14.10 -20.34 -15.69
CA GLU A 306 -14.31 -21.69 -15.13
C GLU A 306 -13.75 -21.81 -13.71
N LEU A 307 -12.51 -21.34 -13.48
CA LEU A 307 -11.86 -21.37 -12.17
C LEU A 307 -12.67 -20.59 -11.12
N LYS A 308 -13.18 -19.42 -11.50
CA LYS A 308 -14.05 -18.62 -10.63
C LYS A 308 -15.35 -19.38 -10.28
N HIS A 309 -15.97 -20.05 -11.24
CA HIS A 309 -17.29 -20.68 -11.02
C HIS A 309 -17.21 -22.10 -10.44
N LYS A 310 -16.00 -22.68 -10.32
CA LYS A 310 -15.77 -24.01 -9.73
C LYS A 310 -14.86 -23.96 -8.50
N GLY A 311 -14.44 -22.79 -8.07
CA GLY A 311 -13.55 -22.59 -6.92
C GLY A 311 -14.25 -21.94 -5.73
N ILE A 312 -13.44 -21.59 -4.74
CA ILE A 312 -13.82 -20.70 -3.64
C ILE A 312 -13.54 -19.27 -4.07
N VAL A 313 -14.56 -18.42 -4.04
CA VAL A 313 -14.54 -17.04 -4.54
C VAL A 313 -14.90 -16.08 -3.42
N PHE A 314 -14.16 -15.00 -3.34
CA PHE A 314 -14.30 -14.00 -2.28
C PHE A 314 -14.89 -12.71 -2.85
N ASN A 315 -16.19 -12.51 -2.67
CA ASN A 315 -16.92 -11.36 -3.23
C ASN A 315 -16.47 -10.01 -2.67
N ASN A 316 -15.96 -9.96 -1.45
CA ASN A 316 -15.47 -8.74 -0.81
C ASN A 316 -13.98 -8.82 -0.51
N TYR A 317 -13.20 -9.26 -1.50
CA TYR A 317 -11.75 -9.24 -1.44
C TYR A 317 -11.21 -7.91 -1.96
N PHE A 318 -10.24 -7.35 -1.24
CA PHE A 318 -9.61 -6.07 -1.55
C PHE A 318 -8.11 -6.26 -1.77
N ALA A 319 -7.61 -5.69 -2.85
CA ALA A 319 -6.20 -5.62 -3.17
C ALA A 319 -5.81 -4.15 -3.38
N PRO A 320 -5.78 -3.33 -2.32
CA PRO A 320 -5.50 -1.91 -2.45
C PRO A 320 -4.07 -1.70 -2.91
N LYS A 321 -3.90 -0.73 -3.81
CA LYS A 321 -2.57 -0.35 -4.26
C LYS A 321 -1.86 0.46 -3.18
N TYR A 322 -0.81 -0.11 -2.62
CA TYR A 322 0.15 0.55 -1.75
C TYR A 322 1.25 1.27 -2.57
N PRO A 323 2.08 2.13 -1.95
CA PRO A 323 3.04 2.96 -2.70
C PRO A 323 4.00 2.20 -3.61
N ALA A 324 4.50 1.03 -3.20
CA ALA A 324 5.39 0.20 -4.01
C ALA A 324 4.66 -0.77 -4.96
N SER A 325 3.34 -0.60 -5.13
CA SER A 325 2.51 -1.36 -6.08
C SER A 325 2.65 -2.87 -5.91
N THR A 326 3.08 -3.61 -6.96
CA THR A 326 3.27 -5.07 -6.94
C THR A 326 4.17 -5.53 -5.79
N ALA A 327 5.24 -4.79 -5.45
CA ALA A 327 6.13 -5.18 -4.35
C ALA A 327 5.44 -5.17 -2.98
N ASP A 328 4.55 -4.22 -2.73
CA ASP A 328 3.76 -4.18 -1.50
C ASP A 328 2.67 -5.26 -1.49
N GLY A 329 2.01 -5.49 -2.63
CA GLY A 329 1.03 -6.56 -2.79
C GLY A 329 1.65 -7.94 -2.57
N GLU A 330 2.80 -8.20 -3.19
CA GLU A 330 3.62 -9.39 -3.00
C GLU A 330 4.00 -9.60 -1.53
N TYR A 331 4.52 -8.54 -0.88
CA TYR A 331 4.89 -8.59 0.52
C TYR A 331 3.69 -8.92 1.43
N MET A 332 2.55 -8.30 1.21
CA MET A 332 1.33 -8.57 1.98
C MET A 332 0.87 -10.01 1.87
N LEU A 333 0.92 -10.58 0.66
CA LEU A 333 0.49 -11.97 0.40
C LEU A 333 1.44 -13.00 0.98
N GLU A 334 2.75 -12.74 0.95
CA GLU A 334 3.76 -13.67 1.46
C GLU A 334 3.97 -13.56 2.98
N TRP A 335 3.87 -12.35 3.55
CA TRP A 335 4.21 -12.10 4.95
C TRP A 335 3.00 -11.93 5.87
N ALA A 336 1.80 -11.79 5.30
CA ALA A 336 0.55 -11.51 6.04
C ALA A 336 0.66 -10.27 6.95
N THR A 337 1.41 -9.25 6.50
CA THR A 337 1.76 -8.05 7.27
C THR A 337 1.56 -6.82 6.39
N LEU A 338 1.09 -5.71 6.97
CA LEU A 338 0.93 -4.44 6.26
C LEU A 338 2.31 -3.86 5.92
N PRO A 339 2.51 -3.32 4.70
CA PRO A 339 3.80 -2.79 4.29
C PRO A 339 4.13 -1.46 4.97
N ILE A 340 5.42 -1.15 5.04
CA ILE A 340 5.91 0.15 5.50
C ILE A 340 5.51 1.20 4.47
N ILE A 341 4.91 2.30 4.94
CA ILE A 341 4.56 3.45 4.11
C ILE A 341 5.50 4.60 4.44
N GLY A 342 6.24 5.08 3.45
CA GLY A 342 6.95 6.34 3.49
C GLY A 342 8.47 6.24 3.53
N GLU A 343 9.11 5.54 4.45
CA GLU A 343 10.57 5.65 4.63
C GLU A 343 11.38 4.52 4.00
N ASN A 344 10.83 3.33 3.99
CA ASN A 344 11.45 2.14 3.40
C ASN A 344 10.38 1.33 2.65
N TYR A 345 10.84 0.39 1.84
CA TYR A 345 9.95 -0.52 1.14
C TYR A 345 10.14 -1.93 1.69
N SER A 346 9.06 -2.49 2.19
CA SER A 346 9.07 -3.76 2.92
C SER A 346 9.80 -4.88 2.19
N LEU A 347 9.46 -5.15 0.95
CA LEU A 347 10.08 -6.23 0.17
C LEU A 347 11.56 -5.96 -0.14
N ILE A 348 11.95 -4.70 -0.32
CA ILE A 348 13.27 -4.31 -0.80
C ILE A 348 14.27 -4.10 0.33
N ASP A 349 13.81 -3.44 1.41
CA ASP A 349 14.69 -3.01 2.50
C ASP A 349 14.74 -4.02 3.64
N MET A 350 13.68 -4.88 3.76
CA MET A 350 13.57 -5.90 4.80
C MET A 350 13.88 -7.32 4.29
N VAL A 351 14.71 -7.43 3.24
CA VAL A 351 14.99 -8.70 2.54
C VAL A 351 15.60 -9.79 3.43
N TYR A 352 16.22 -9.43 4.55
CA TYR A 352 16.85 -10.39 5.48
C TYR A 352 15.99 -10.74 6.69
N ASN A 353 14.77 -10.18 6.77
CA ASN A 353 13.87 -10.52 7.87
C ASN A 353 13.44 -11.98 7.79
N THR A 354 13.12 -12.52 8.93
CA THR A 354 12.68 -13.92 9.08
C THR A 354 11.18 -13.99 9.33
N ASN A 355 10.53 -14.97 8.70
CA ASN A 355 9.16 -15.36 9.02
C ASN A 355 9.03 -16.87 8.77
N PRO A 356 8.79 -17.67 9.81
CA PRO A 356 8.68 -19.13 9.67
C PRO A 356 7.43 -19.56 8.92
N TYR A 357 6.40 -18.73 8.85
CA TYR A 357 5.08 -19.06 8.31
C TYR A 357 4.92 -18.77 6.82
N ILE A 358 5.91 -18.17 6.15
CA ILE A 358 5.84 -18.01 4.69
C ILE A 358 5.73 -19.37 4.01
N LEU A 359 4.95 -19.43 2.92
CA LEU A 359 4.64 -20.69 2.24
C LEU A 359 5.87 -21.51 1.84
N PRO A 360 6.95 -20.95 1.23
CA PRO A 360 8.10 -21.76 0.85
C PRO A 360 8.78 -22.44 2.04
N ARG A 361 8.91 -21.79 3.20
CA ARG A 361 9.48 -22.39 4.42
C ARG A 361 8.56 -23.44 5.02
N SER A 362 7.29 -23.09 5.19
CA SER A 362 6.29 -23.99 5.78
C SER A 362 6.15 -25.27 4.95
N LEU A 363 6.07 -25.15 3.63
CA LEU A 363 5.89 -26.30 2.74
C LEU A 363 7.19 -27.11 2.58
N LYS A 364 8.35 -26.45 2.56
CA LYS A 364 9.64 -27.14 2.54
C LYS A 364 9.85 -27.99 3.80
N ALA A 365 9.40 -27.53 4.96
CA ALA A 365 9.41 -28.32 6.20
C ALA A 365 8.52 -29.56 6.10
N GLU A 366 7.46 -29.55 5.28
CA GLU A 366 6.59 -30.68 4.97
C GLU A 366 7.08 -31.54 3.77
N GLY A 367 8.32 -31.29 3.30
CA GLY A 367 8.97 -32.09 2.24
C GLY A 367 8.66 -31.67 0.81
N TYR A 368 8.07 -30.49 0.59
CA TYR A 368 7.81 -29.98 -0.76
C TYR A 368 9.08 -29.46 -1.42
N LYS A 369 9.16 -29.60 -2.75
CA LYS A 369 10.07 -28.85 -3.59
C LYS A 369 9.46 -27.49 -3.93
N THR A 370 10.23 -26.42 -3.80
CA THR A 370 9.73 -25.06 -3.84
C THR A 370 10.37 -24.25 -4.96
N TYR A 371 9.55 -23.68 -5.84
CA TYR A 371 10.01 -22.95 -7.01
C TYR A 371 9.32 -21.59 -7.12
N VAL A 372 10.02 -20.59 -7.65
CA VAL A 372 9.46 -19.28 -7.96
C VAL A 372 9.82 -18.85 -9.38
N TYR A 373 8.89 -18.20 -10.07
CA TYR A 373 8.98 -17.80 -11.47
C TYR A 373 8.48 -16.39 -11.69
N HIS A 374 9.24 -15.62 -12.50
CA HIS A 374 8.85 -14.25 -12.84
C HIS A 374 9.30 -13.90 -14.25
N ASN A 375 8.39 -13.49 -15.12
CA ASN A 375 8.72 -13.15 -16.50
C ASN A 375 9.19 -11.69 -16.68
N TYR A 376 9.80 -11.12 -15.65
CA TYR A 376 10.55 -9.85 -15.69
C TYR A 376 11.94 -10.00 -15.07
N SER A 377 12.71 -8.90 -15.01
CA SER A 377 14.07 -8.90 -14.49
C SER A 377 14.13 -9.30 -13.02
N GLY A 378 14.96 -10.29 -12.68
CA GLY A 378 15.22 -10.68 -11.29
C GLY A 378 15.93 -9.63 -10.45
N TYR A 379 16.49 -8.59 -11.08
CA TYR A 379 17.11 -7.46 -10.37
C TYR A 379 16.10 -6.38 -9.97
N TYR A 380 14.95 -6.35 -10.62
CA TYR A 380 13.89 -5.43 -10.27
C TYR A 380 13.37 -5.73 -8.84
N ASN A 381 13.22 -4.69 -8.03
CA ASN A 381 12.84 -4.80 -6.61
C ASN A 381 13.75 -5.74 -5.79
N ARG A 382 15.01 -5.94 -6.21
CA ARG A 382 15.96 -6.85 -5.54
C ARG A 382 15.46 -8.30 -5.41
N ARG A 383 14.53 -8.74 -6.26
CA ARG A 383 13.90 -10.07 -6.16
C ARG A 383 14.88 -11.23 -6.15
N LYS A 384 15.98 -11.15 -6.94
CA LYS A 384 17.02 -12.19 -6.89
C LYS A 384 17.59 -12.37 -5.48
N GLN A 385 17.83 -11.27 -4.77
CA GLN A 385 18.29 -11.31 -3.38
C GLN A 385 17.17 -11.75 -2.45
N TYR A 386 15.96 -11.19 -2.59
CA TYR A 386 14.80 -11.50 -1.78
C TYR A 386 14.46 -12.99 -1.81
N PHE A 387 14.26 -13.58 -2.98
CA PHE A 387 13.93 -15.00 -3.08
C PHE A 387 15.05 -15.94 -2.62
N SER A 388 16.32 -15.49 -2.65
CA SER A 388 17.42 -16.28 -2.08
C SER A 388 17.35 -16.41 -0.55
N THR A 389 16.59 -15.54 0.13
CA THR A 389 16.40 -15.57 1.60
C THR A 389 15.13 -16.29 2.04
N LEU A 390 14.23 -16.66 1.11
CA LEU A 390 12.93 -17.26 1.40
C LEU A 390 12.90 -18.79 1.30
N ASP A 391 14.06 -19.43 1.16
CA ASP A 391 14.23 -20.91 1.11
C ASP A 391 13.61 -21.59 -0.13
N PHE A 392 13.42 -20.88 -1.25
CA PHE A 392 13.08 -21.54 -2.51
C PHE A 392 14.23 -22.41 -3.03
N ASP A 393 13.91 -23.58 -3.58
CA ASP A 393 14.88 -24.47 -4.21
C ASP A 393 15.33 -23.96 -5.58
N GLY A 394 14.49 -23.18 -6.26
CA GLY A 394 14.80 -22.58 -7.56
C GLY A 394 14.07 -21.28 -7.83
N TYR A 395 14.79 -20.32 -8.42
CA TYR A 395 14.23 -19.08 -8.95
C TYR A 395 14.63 -18.90 -10.41
N ARG A 396 13.64 -18.85 -11.31
CA ARG A 396 13.85 -18.54 -12.72
C ARG A 396 13.13 -17.25 -13.08
N TYR A 397 13.80 -16.39 -13.83
CA TYR A 397 13.26 -15.12 -14.26
C TYR A 397 13.69 -14.77 -15.68
N CYS A 398 13.11 -13.73 -16.26
CA CYS A 398 13.44 -13.30 -17.59
C CYS A 398 14.92 -12.91 -17.73
N GLY A 399 15.59 -13.55 -18.67
CA GLY A 399 17.04 -13.43 -18.87
C GLY A 399 17.88 -14.44 -18.07
N GLU A 400 17.26 -15.15 -17.10
CA GLU A 400 17.92 -16.27 -16.39
C GLU A 400 16.94 -17.46 -16.26
N GLY A 401 16.93 -18.30 -17.27
CA GLY A 401 16.11 -19.51 -17.34
C GLY A 401 14.71 -19.32 -17.92
N ILE A 402 14.24 -18.09 -18.14
CA ILE A 402 13.03 -17.76 -18.89
C ILE A 402 13.41 -16.85 -20.04
N ASN A 403 13.08 -17.25 -21.29
CA ASN A 403 13.34 -16.51 -22.51
C ASN A 403 12.03 -15.95 -23.07
N THR A 404 11.61 -14.81 -22.56
CA THR A 404 10.45 -14.06 -23.03
C THR A 404 10.86 -12.64 -23.39
N LYS A 405 10.00 -11.91 -24.11
CA LYS A 405 10.16 -10.46 -24.21
C LYS A 405 9.75 -9.83 -22.89
N CYS A 406 10.69 -9.27 -22.16
CA CYS A 406 10.48 -8.67 -20.85
C CYS A 406 10.74 -7.16 -20.88
N GLU A 407 10.24 -6.51 -21.93
CA GLU A 407 10.41 -5.07 -22.15
C GLU A 407 9.18 -4.31 -21.66
N ASN A 408 9.37 -3.12 -21.14
CA ASN A 408 8.30 -2.18 -20.74
C ASN A 408 7.25 -2.79 -19.77
N PHE A 409 7.66 -3.68 -18.85
CA PHE A 409 6.75 -4.42 -17.94
C PHE A 409 5.67 -5.24 -18.67
N HIS A 410 5.90 -5.64 -19.87
CA HIS A 410 5.02 -6.56 -20.58
C HIS A 410 5.77 -7.87 -20.87
N GLY A 411 5.31 -8.96 -20.32
CA GLY A 411 5.86 -10.29 -20.53
C GLY A 411 4.74 -11.30 -20.72
N SER A 412 4.98 -12.33 -21.54
CA SER A 412 4.01 -13.38 -21.78
C SER A 412 3.97 -14.38 -20.64
N ASP A 413 2.85 -14.42 -19.92
CA ASP A 413 2.62 -15.43 -18.88
C ASP A 413 2.49 -16.82 -19.48
N LEU A 414 1.95 -16.93 -20.69
CA LEU A 414 1.89 -18.21 -21.44
C LEU A 414 3.28 -18.75 -21.72
N ASP A 415 4.20 -17.90 -22.21
CA ASP A 415 5.58 -18.30 -22.49
C ASP A 415 6.33 -18.68 -21.19
N MET A 416 6.06 -17.99 -20.08
CA MET A 416 6.59 -18.35 -18.76
C MET A 416 6.11 -19.73 -18.33
N MET A 417 4.82 -20.00 -18.38
CA MET A 417 4.23 -21.31 -18.02
C MET A 417 4.79 -22.42 -18.90
N ASP A 418 4.88 -22.21 -20.20
CA ASP A 418 5.39 -23.22 -21.15
C ASP A 418 6.83 -23.62 -20.89
N GLN A 419 7.67 -22.69 -20.41
CA GLN A 419 9.09 -22.93 -20.12
C GLN A 419 9.38 -23.46 -18.70
N THR A 420 8.41 -23.44 -17.79
CA THR A 420 8.67 -23.68 -16.36
C THR A 420 7.91 -24.85 -15.74
N ILE A 421 6.80 -25.27 -16.34
CA ILE A 421 5.94 -26.33 -15.78
C ILE A 421 6.72 -27.64 -15.58
N ASP A 422 7.67 -27.96 -16.45
CA ASP A 422 8.46 -29.21 -16.38
C ASP A 422 9.43 -29.25 -15.19
N ASP A 423 9.73 -28.11 -14.55
CA ASP A 423 10.61 -28.06 -13.38
C ASP A 423 9.98 -28.75 -12.17
N PHE A 424 8.66 -28.65 -12.02
CA PHE A 424 7.95 -29.10 -10.82
C PHE A 424 6.93 -30.21 -11.04
N ILE A 425 6.36 -30.34 -12.24
CA ILE A 425 5.20 -31.22 -12.47
C ILE A 425 5.46 -32.69 -12.15
N ASN A 426 6.72 -33.14 -12.27
CA ASN A 426 7.15 -34.50 -11.98
C ASN A 426 7.61 -34.71 -10.53
N GLN A 427 7.59 -33.70 -9.66
CA GLN A 427 7.90 -33.81 -8.24
C GLN A 427 6.76 -34.51 -7.49
N ASP A 428 7.08 -35.23 -6.44
CA ASP A 428 6.06 -35.89 -5.60
C ASP A 428 5.17 -34.85 -4.92
N LYS A 429 5.80 -33.88 -4.24
CA LYS A 429 5.15 -32.70 -3.65
C LYS A 429 5.85 -31.44 -4.10
N PHE A 430 5.10 -30.46 -4.59
CA PHE A 430 5.67 -29.19 -5.04
C PHE A 430 4.85 -27.98 -4.58
N PHE A 431 5.57 -26.89 -4.41
CA PHE A 431 5.05 -25.54 -4.31
C PHE A 431 5.65 -24.70 -5.42
N SER A 432 4.82 -24.12 -6.27
CA SER A 432 5.24 -23.25 -7.36
C SER A 432 4.57 -21.89 -7.25
N TYR A 433 5.38 -20.84 -7.14
CA TYR A 433 4.94 -19.46 -7.02
C TYR A 433 5.21 -18.73 -8.33
N PHE A 434 4.18 -18.16 -8.93
CA PHE A 434 4.25 -17.44 -10.20
C PHE A 434 3.90 -15.99 -9.98
N ILE A 435 4.78 -15.09 -10.43
CA ILE A 435 4.56 -13.65 -10.47
C ILE A 435 4.28 -13.29 -11.92
N THR A 436 3.02 -13.06 -12.25
CA THR A 436 2.58 -12.78 -13.61
C THR A 436 2.89 -11.35 -14.05
N LEU A 437 2.80 -11.06 -15.33
CA LEU A 437 3.10 -9.77 -15.90
C LEU A 437 2.17 -9.35 -17.04
N SER A 438 1.48 -10.29 -17.69
CA SER A 438 0.63 -9.98 -18.86
C SER A 438 -0.44 -8.94 -18.56
N GLY A 439 -0.99 -8.94 -17.32
CA GLY A 439 -2.00 -7.99 -16.86
C GLY A 439 -1.51 -6.56 -16.59
N HIS A 440 -0.19 -6.29 -16.70
CA HIS A 440 0.38 -4.98 -16.40
C HIS A 440 -0.07 -3.90 -17.42
N GLY A 441 -0.37 -2.69 -16.92
CA GLY A 441 -0.61 -1.51 -17.80
C GLY A 441 0.70 -1.00 -18.46
N SER A 442 0.66 -0.20 -19.50
CA SER A 442 -0.47 0.58 -20.01
C SER A 442 -1.51 -0.29 -20.74
N TYR A 443 -2.76 0.18 -20.80
CA TYR A 443 -3.83 -0.49 -21.52
C TYR A 443 -4.19 0.30 -22.78
N ASP A 444 -3.27 0.24 -23.75
CA ASP A 444 -3.32 0.90 -25.06
C ASP A 444 -2.46 0.15 -26.08
N GLU A 445 -2.29 0.70 -27.27
CA GLU A 445 -1.52 0.12 -28.38
C GLU A 445 -0.02 -0.05 -28.10
N THR A 446 0.52 0.52 -27.03
CA THR A 446 1.93 0.32 -26.63
C THR A 446 2.13 -1.01 -25.90
N ASN A 447 1.06 -1.62 -25.42
CA ASN A 447 1.10 -2.93 -24.76
C ASN A 447 1.11 -4.06 -25.80
N PHE A 448 2.28 -4.59 -26.11
CA PHE A 448 2.43 -5.63 -27.15
C PHE A 448 1.76 -6.98 -26.79
N ILE A 449 1.54 -7.26 -25.49
CA ILE A 449 0.78 -8.44 -25.06
C ILE A 449 -0.71 -8.25 -25.37
N ALA A 450 -1.26 -7.08 -25.06
CA ALA A 450 -2.64 -6.76 -25.40
C ALA A 450 -2.84 -6.71 -26.93
N GLU A 451 -1.91 -6.10 -27.69
CA GLU A 451 -1.93 -6.05 -29.15
C GLU A 451 -1.98 -7.44 -29.80
N LYS A 452 -1.33 -8.44 -29.22
CA LYS A 452 -1.39 -9.84 -29.67
C LYS A 452 -2.84 -10.37 -29.72
N HIS A 453 -3.71 -9.88 -28.84
CA HIS A 453 -5.08 -10.38 -28.65
C HIS A 453 -6.18 -9.35 -28.95
N ILE A 454 -5.87 -8.09 -29.22
CA ILE A 454 -6.85 -6.99 -29.37
C ILE A 454 -7.90 -7.26 -30.46
N ASN A 455 -7.55 -8.04 -31.49
CA ASN A 455 -8.50 -8.42 -32.54
C ASN A 455 -9.69 -9.25 -32.02
N LYS A 456 -9.54 -9.96 -30.88
CA LYS A 456 -10.62 -10.70 -30.23
C LYS A 456 -11.66 -9.76 -29.60
N MET A 457 -11.30 -8.48 -29.39
CA MET A 457 -12.17 -7.46 -28.82
C MET A 457 -13.05 -6.77 -29.87
N ARG A 458 -12.94 -7.14 -31.16
CA ARG A 458 -13.78 -6.56 -32.21
C ARG A 458 -15.23 -6.90 -32.00
N GLY A 459 -16.11 -5.87 -32.09
CA GLY A 459 -17.56 -6.03 -31.90
C GLY A 459 -18.00 -5.96 -30.43
N THR A 460 -17.10 -5.88 -29.44
CA THR A 460 -17.46 -5.60 -28.05
C THR A 460 -17.69 -4.11 -27.85
N ASN A 461 -18.59 -3.78 -26.91
CA ASN A 461 -18.91 -2.40 -26.55
C ASN A 461 -18.09 -1.87 -25.35
N TYR A 462 -17.00 -2.56 -24.96
CA TYR A 462 -16.16 -2.12 -23.86
C TYR A 462 -15.43 -0.80 -24.17
N PRO A 463 -15.16 0.04 -23.16
CA PRO A 463 -14.27 1.20 -23.28
C PRO A 463 -12.89 0.81 -23.83
N TYR A 464 -12.21 1.77 -24.44
CA TYR A 464 -10.92 1.56 -25.10
C TYR A 464 -9.90 0.88 -24.16
N SER A 465 -9.62 1.46 -23.00
CA SER A 465 -8.63 0.91 -22.04
C SER A 465 -9.04 -0.46 -21.51
N LEU A 466 -10.35 -0.68 -21.27
CA LEU A 466 -10.84 -1.99 -20.82
C LEU A 466 -10.66 -3.07 -21.89
N LYS A 467 -10.79 -2.75 -23.19
CA LYS A 467 -10.49 -3.70 -24.27
C LYS A 467 -9.04 -4.17 -24.22
N TYR A 468 -8.10 -3.26 -24.04
CA TYR A 468 -6.68 -3.60 -23.92
C TYR A 468 -6.37 -4.38 -22.64
N TYR A 469 -7.03 -4.03 -21.53
CA TYR A 469 -6.91 -4.77 -20.28
C TYR A 469 -7.41 -6.22 -20.40
N ILE A 470 -8.60 -6.43 -20.97
CA ILE A 470 -9.12 -7.79 -21.20
C ILE A 470 -8.23 -8.52 -22.20
N ALA A 471 -7.77 -7.86 -23.28
CA ALA A 471 -6.87 -8.45 -24.27
C ALA A 471 -5.55 -8.92 -23.63
N ALA A 472 -4.96 -8.14 -22.72
CA ALA A 472 -3.79 -8.54 -21.94
C ALA A 472 -4.06 -9.77 -21.05
N ASN A 473 -5.23 -9.82 -20.41
CA ASN A 473 -5.64 -10.95 -19.57
C ASN A 473 -6.04 -12.21 -20.37
N ILE A 474 -6.28 -12.13 -21.67
CA ILE A 474 -6.39 -13.33 -22.53
C ILE A 474 -5.08 -14.11 -22.53
N GLU A 475 -3.91 -13.45 -22.49
CA GLU A 475 -2.62 -14.14 -22.37
C GLU A 475 -2.52 -14.88 -21.03
N PHE A 476 -2.97 -14.26 -19.95
CA PHE A 476 -3.03 -14.91 -18.63
C PHE A 476 -4.00 -16.10 -18.62
N ASP A 477 -5.18 -15.97 -19.24
CA ASP A 477 -6.14 -17.08 -19.40
C ASP A 477 -5.52 -18.26 -20.13
N LEU A 478 -4.80 -18.01 -21.22
CA LEU A 478 -4.10 -19.05 -21.98
C LEU A 478 -2.98 -19.71 -21.14
N ALA A 479 -2.27 -18.95 -20.32
CA ALA A 479 -1.28 -19.47 -19.39
C ALA A 479 -1.93 -20.42 -18.38
N MET A 480 -3.07 -20.04 -17.81
CA MET A 480 -3.83 -20.87 -16.87
C MET A 480 -4.40 -22.11 -17.55
N ASN A 481 -4.88 -22.00 -18.78
CA ASN A 481 -5.33 -23.16 -19.57
C ASN A 481 -4.19 -24.15 -19.80
N LYS A 482 -3.00 -23.66 -20.16
CA LYS A 482 -1.79 -24.48 -20.34
C LYS A 482 -1.44 -25.23 -19.07
N LEU A 483 -1.42 -24.52 -17.93
CA LEU A 483 -1.11 -25.10 -16.61
C LEU A 483 -2.09 -26.23 -16.26
N ILE A 484 -3.41 -25.97 -16.35
CA ILE A 484 -4.45 -26.96 -16.05
C ILE A 484 -4.36 -28.17 -16.96
N THR A 485 -4.12 -27.95 -18.27
CA THR A 485 -3.96 -29.03 -19.24
C THR A 485 -2.77 -29.92 -18.87
N ARG A 486 -1.61 -29.33 -18.55
CA ARG A 486 -0.41 -30.08 -18.16
C ARG A 486 -0.60 -30.84 -16.85
N LEU A 487 -1.30 -30.23 -15.85
CA LEU A 487 -1.64 -30.92 -14.59
C LEU A 487 -2.56 -32.11 -14.84
N LYS A 488 -3.55 -31.99 -15.75
CA LYS A 488 -4.42 -33.12 -16.17
C LYS A 488 -3.62 -34.23 -16.82
N GLU A 489 -2.76 -33.91 -17.79
CA GLU A 489 -1.90 -34.86 -18.50
C GLU A 489 -0.97 -35.62 -17.56
N ALA A 490 -0.49 -34.95 -16.50
CA ALA A 490 0.37 -35.54 -15.47
C ALA A 490 -0.41 -36.28 -14.36
N ASN A 491 -1.75 -36.31 -14.40
CA ASN A 491 -2.62 -36.82 -13.32
C ASN A 491 -2.36 -36.14 -11.96
N LYS A 492 -2.07 -34.84 -11.97
CA LYS A 492 -1.78 -34.04 -10.77
C LYS A 492 -2.86 -33.00 -10.45
N LEU A 493 -3.88 -32.82 -11.32
CA LEU A 493 -4.85 -31.73 -11.14
C LEU A 493 -5.66 -31.89 -9.85
N ASP A 494 -6.14 -33.10 -9.58
CA ASP A 494 -6.94 -33.40 -8.39
C ASP A 494 -6.12 -33.24 -7.10
N ASP A 495 -4.81 -33.50 -7.18
CA ASP A 495 -3.86 -33.36 -6.09
C ASP A 495 -3.22 -31.95 -6.02
N THR A 496 -3.77 -30.95 -6.71
CA THR A 496 -3.20 -29.61 -6.75
C THR A 496 -4.23 -28.56 -6.36
N VAL A 497 -3.90 -27.71 -5.40
CA VAL A 497 -4.65 -26.48 -5.12
C VAL A 497 -3.99 -25.31 -5.85
N ILE A 498 -4.81 -24.51 -6.54
CA ILE A 498 -4.38 -23.31 -7.25
C ILE A 498 -4.98 -22.09 -6.54
N VAL A 499 -4.12 -21.20 -6.07
CA VAL A 499 -4.47 -19.93 -5.43
C VAL A 499 -4.12 -18.82 -6.41
N ILE A 500 -5.10 -18.02 -6.81
CA ILE A 500 -4.91 -16.85 -7.69
C ILE A 500 -5.31 -15.61 -6.89
N SER A 501 -4.38 -14.73 -6.62
CA SER A 501 -4.64 -13.48 -5.90
C SER A 501 -4.13 -12.29 -6.67
N SER A 502 -4.95 -11.23 -6.75
CA SER A 502 -4.47 -9.93 -7.21
C SER A 502 -3.36 -9.42 -6.29
N ASP A 503 -2.31 -8.85 -6.87
CA ASP A 503 -1.32 -8.05 -6.14
C ASP A 503 -1.89 -6.69 -5.73
N HIS A 504 -2.51 -6.00 -6.67
CA HIS A 504 -3.24 -4.74 -6.46
C HIS A 504 -4.31 -4.53 -7.54
N THR A 505 -5.14 -3.51 -7.34
CA THR A 505 -6.15 -3.07 -8.32
C THR A 505 -5.50 -2.50 -9.61
N PRO A 506 -6.14 -2.65 -10.79
CA PRO A 506 -5.63 -2.11 -12.06
C PRO A 506 -5.79 -0.58 -12.13
N TYR A 507 -4.82 0.14 -11.58
CA TYR A 507 -4.86 1.59 -11.40
C TYR A 507 -4.70 2.41 -12.69
N TYR A 508 -4.40 1.76 -13.81
CA TYR A 508 -4.43 2.41 -15.14
C TYR A 508 -5.85 2.54 -15.71
N LEU A 509 -6.84 1.77 -15.20
CA LEU A 509 -8.24 1.90 -15.57
C LEU A 509 -8.93 2.98 -14.73
N THR A 510 -9.94 3.62 -15.28
CA THR A 510 -10.85 4.48 -14.52
C THR A 510 -11.97 3.68 -13.86
N SER A 511 -12.71 4.26 -12.92
CA SER A 511 -13.92 3.63 -12.38
C SER A 511 -14.93 3.33 -13.48
N SER A 512 -15.07 4.21 -14.46
CA SER A 512 -15.97 4.02 -15.61
C SER A 512 -15.55 2.81 -16.47
N ASP A 513 -14.24 2.60 -16.66
CA ASP A 513 -13.75 1.44 -17.40
C ASP A 513 -14.11 0.14 -16.65
N LEU A 514 -13.82 0.09 -15.34
CA LEU A 514 -14.13 -1.07 -14.50
C LEU A 514 -15.63 -1.36 -14.45
N ASN A 515 -16.48 -0.32 -14.30
CA ASN A 515 -17.93 -0.46 -14.24
C ASN A 515 -18.54 -1.08 -15.51
N ALA A 516 -17.84 -1.04 -16.64
CA ALA A 516 -18.34 -1.62 -17.87
C ALA A 516 -18.33 -3.16 -17.87
N ASN A 517 -17.56 -3.82 -16.98
CA ASN A 517 -17.54 -5.29 -16.84
C ASN A 517 -17.34 -5.74 -15.38
N SER A 518 -17.79 -4.96 -14.40
CA SER A 518 -17.73 -5.34 -12.99
C SER A 518 -19.14 -5.55 -12.45
N PRO A 519 -19.40 -6.58 -11.62
CA PRO A 519 -20.69 -6.77 -10.97
C PRO A 519 -20.97 -5.76 -9.86
N VAL A 520 -19.93 -5.04 -9.40
CA VAL A 520 -20.01 -4.03 -8.35
C VAL A 520 -19.61 -2.67 -8.91
N ASN A 521 -20.37 -1.62 -8.55
CA ASN A 521 -19.99 -0.24 -8.93
C ASN A 521 -18.68 0.18 -8.25
N ARG A 522 -17.72 0.67 -9.05
CA ARG A 522 -16.36 1.03 -8.63
C ARG A 522 -16.15 2.54 -8.38
N ASP A 523 -17.24 3.32 -8.26
CA ASP A 523 -17.15 4.78 -8.10
C ASP A 523 -16.70 5.19 -6.68
N SER A 524 -16.97 4.34 -5.67
CA SER A 524 -16.51 4.61 -4.31
C SER A 524 -15.01 4.40 -4.17
N LYS A 525 -14.37 5.17 -3.29
CA LYS A 525 -12.97 4.98 -2.90
C LYS A 525 -12.67 3.53 -2.48
N PHE A 526 -13.61 2.90 -1.77
CA PHE A 526 -13.43 1.53 -1.28
C PHE A 526 -13.57 0.51 -2.41
N ASP A 527 -14.69 0.53 -3.13
CA ASP A 527 -14.94 -0.47 -4.18
C ASP A 527 -13.94 -0.39 -5.33
N ARG A 528 -13.32 0.77 -5.53
CA ARG A 528 -12.22 0.90 -6.49
C ARG A 528 -10.99 0.06 -6.11
N ASN A 529 -10.84 -0.28 -4.86
CA ASN A 529 -9.73 -1.09 -4.35
C ASN A 529 -10.07 -2.59 -4.21
N ARG A 530 -11.19 -3.04 -4.78
CA ARG A 530 -11.47 -4.47 -4.90
C ARG A 530 -10.47 -5.14 -5.82
N GLY A 531 -10.14 -6.38 -5.50
CA GLY A 531 -9.35 -7.28 -6.31
C GLY A 531 -10.05 -8.62 -6.46
N SER A 532 -9.35 -9.64 -6.94
CA SER A 532 -9.88 -11.00 -7.07
C SER A 532 -9.02 -11.99 -6.32
N LEU A 533 -9.65 -12.86 -5.54
CA LEU A 533 -9.06 -14.04 -4.94
C LEU A 533 -9.88 -15.27 -5.33
N ILE A 534 -9.23 -16.27 -5.91
CA ILE A 534 -9.81 -17.55 -6.31
C ILE A 534 -8.94 -18.67 -5.73
N ILE A 535 -9.54 -19.59 -5.02
CA ILE A 535 -8.87 -20.82 -4.57
C ILE A 535 -9.58 -22.00 -5.24
N TYR A 536 -8.86 -22.75 -6.08
CA TYR A 536 -9.40 -23.80 -6.89
C TYR A 536 -8.72 -25.14 -6.62
N ASN A 537 -9.51 -26.18 -6.58
CA ASN A 537 -9.10 -27.57 -6.69
C ASN A 537 -10.21 -28.33 -7.41
N SER A 538 -9.87 -29.26 -8.30
CA SER A 538 -10.86 -29.96 -9.15
C SER A 538 -11.83 -30.87 -8.38
N GLU A 539 -11.53 -31.24 -7.15
CA GLU A 539 -12.41 -32.01 -6.27
C GLU A 539 -13.45 -31.14 -5.52
N LEU A 540 -13.36 -29.81 -5.62
CA LEU A 540 -14.38 -28.93 -5.05
C LEU A 540 -15.67 -29.05 -5.86
N GLU A 541 -16.77 -29.34 -5.19
CA GLU A 541 -18.09 -29.40 -5.82
C GLU A 541 -18.77 -28.03 -5.82
N GLY A 542 -19.03 -27.49 -7.00
CA GLY A 542 -19.76 -26.23 -7.19
C GLY A 542 -18.94 -24.98 -6.84
N THR A 543 -19.63 -23.85 -6.73
CA THR A 543 -19.03 -22.56 -6.36
C THR A 543 -19.20 -22.33 -4.86
N HIS A 544 -18.11 -22.05 -4.16
CA HIS A 544 -18.13 -21.66 -2.76
C HIS A 544 -17.95 -20.15 -2.64
N ILE A 545 -18.99 -19.42 -2.29
CA ILE A 545 -18.97 -17.97 -2.17
C ILE A 545 -18.66 -17.56 -0.73
N VAL A 546 -17.71 -16.64 -0.56
CA VAL A 546 -17.33 -16.03 0.71
C VAL A 546 -17.56 -14.52 0.63
N ASP A 547 -18.54 -14.03 1.40
CA ASP A 547 -18.94 -12.62 1.41
C ASP A 547 -18.22 -11.78 2.49
N LYS A 548 -17.32 -12.40 3.26
CA LYS A 548 -16.55 -11.71 4.28
C LYS A 548 -15.56 -10.74 3.64
N TYR A 549 -15.44 -9.55 4.23
CA TYR A 549 -14.42 -8.59 3.84
C TYR A 549 -13.02 -9.11 4.18
N ALA A 550 -12.11 -9.05 3.22
CA ALA A 550 -10.77 -9.57 3.33
C ALA A 550 -9.81 -8.80 2.42
N MET A 551 -8.51 -8.93 2.68
CA MET A 551 -7.48 -8.31 1.85
C MET A 551 -6.22 -9.20 1.75
N ASN A 552 -5.22 -8.74 1.01
CA ASN A 552 -3.98 -9.49 0.73
C ASN A 552 -3.34 -10.12 1.96
N ILE A 553 -3.28 -9.45 3.11
CA ILE A 553 -2.64 -9.99 4.33
C ILE A 553 -3.36 -11.22 4.90
N ASP A 554 -4.62 -11.44 4.54
CA ASP A 554 -5.45 -12.52 5.06
C ASP A 554 -5.28 -13.83 4.26
N VAL A 555 -4.63 -13.78 3.10
CA VAL A 555 -4.49 -14.93 2.20
C VAL A 555 -3.55 -15.98 2.79
N LEU A 556 -2.37 -15.59 3.26
CA LEU A 556 -1.40 -16.53 3.84
C LEU A 556 -2.01 -17.36 5.00
N PRO A 557 -2.56 -16.77 6.07
CA PRO A 557 -3.14 -17.56 7.16
C PRO A 557 -4.34 -18.40 6.72
N THR A 558 -5.10 -17.98 5.71
CA THR A 558 -6.20 -18.77 5.12
C THR A 558 -5.66 -20.01 4.41
N VAL A 559 -4.61 -19.85 3.59
CA VAL A 559 -3.98 -20.97 2.86
C VAL A 559 -3.30 -21.93 3.82
N LEU A 560 -2.57 -21.44 4.84
CA LEU A 560 -1.97 -22.28 5.88
C LEU A 560 -3.02 -23.12 6.60
N ASN A 561 -4.14 -22.52 7.00
CA ASN A 561 -5.26 -23.26 7.62
C ASN A 561 -5.84 -24.30 6.68
N MET A 562 -6.08 -23.98 5.40
CA MET A 562 -6.62 -24.93 4.41
C MET A 562 -5.67 -26.09 4.10
N LEU A 563 -4.36 -25.85 4.17
CA LEU A 563 -3.33 -26.88 4.02
C LEU A 563 -3.11 -27.70 5.31
N GLY A 564 -3.73 -27.30 6.42
CA GLY A 564 -3.54 -27.95 7.72
C GLY A 564 -2.14 -27.75 8.31
N ILE A 565 -1.42 -26.72 7.86
CA ILE A 565 -0.10 -26.36 8.37
C ILE A 565 -0.27 -25.66 9.71
N LYS A 566 0.49 -26.11 10.71
CA LYS A 566 0.44 -25.52 12.06
C LYS A 566 1.05 -24.13 12.07
N TYR A 567 0.32 -23.16 12.60
CA TYR A 567 0.80 -21.80 12.85
C TYR A 567 0.08 -21.18 14.05
N ASP A 568 0.66 -20.13 14.62
CA ASP A 568 0.01 -19.36 15.68
C ASP A 568 -0.62 -18.10 15.11
N SER A 569 -1.93 -18.10 15.02
CA SER A 569 -2.71 -17.00 14.44
C SER A 569 -2.70 -15.72 15.30
N ARG A 570 -2.23 -15.79 16.56
CA ARG A 570 -2.07 -14.61 17.41
C ARG A 570 -0.97 -13.70 16.89
N ILE A 571 0.16 -14.27 16.43
CA ILE A 571 1.36 -13.54 16.00
C ILE A 571 1.39 -13.22 14.49
N VAL A 572 0.28 -13.39 13.80
CA VAL A 572 0.10 -13.03 12.39
C VAL A 572 -0.90 -11.87 12.29
N ILE A 573 -0.54 -10.80 11.56
CA ILE A 573 -1.40 -9.60 11.43
C ILE A 573 -2.66 -9.90 10.63
N GLY A 574 -2.53 -10.58 9.48
CA GLY A 574 -3.65 -11.11 8.71
C GLY A 574 -4.38 -12.21 9.48
N LYS A 575 -5.61 -12.50 9.13
CA LYS A 575 -6.44 -13.51 9.78
C LYS A 575 -7.04 -14.47 8.75
N ASP A 576 -7.21 -15.73 9.13
CA ASP A 576 -7.94 -16.70 8.30
C ASP A 576 -9.34 -16.16 7.95
N ILE A 577 -9.59 -15.96 6.65
CA ILE A 577 -10.84 -15.41 6.14
C ILE A 577 -12.01 -16.34 6.52
N MET A 578 -11.77 -17.64 6.59
CA MET A 578 -12.80 -18.65 6.87
C MET A 578 -13.14 -18.77 8.35
N ALA A 579 -12.32 -18.24 9.26
CA ALA A 579 -12.53 -18.34 10.70
C ALA A 579 -13.82 -17.59 11.12
N VAL A 580 -14.68 -18.25 11.89
CA VAL A 580 -15.98 -17.68 12.31
C VAL A 580 -15.84 -16.50 13.27
N ASN A 581 -14.75 -16.45 14.02
CA ASN A 581 -14.43 -15.34 14.94
C ASN A 581 -13.58 -14.22 14.31
N ASN A 582 -13.43 -14.21 12.99
CA ASN A 582 -12.89 -13.10 12.23
C ASN A 582 -14.02 -12.31 11.56
N GLU A 583 -14.22 -11.06 11.95
CA GLU A 583 -15.26 -10.20 11.36
C GLU A 583 -14.92 -9.79 9.91
N GLY A 584 -13.65 -9.73 9.58
CA GLY A 584 -13.15 -9.30 8.27
C GLY A 584 -13.11 -7.77 8.13
N VAL A 585 -11.93 -7.28 7.73
CA VAL A 585 -11.69 -5.85 7.47
C VAL A 585 -10.71 -5.68 6.32
N ALA A 586 -11.04 -4.81 5.38
CA ALA A 586 -10.07 -4.36 4.38
C ALA A 586 -9.58 -2.95 4.72
N ILE A 587 -8.27 -2.75 4.65
CA ILE A 587 -7.58 -1.54 5.11
C ILE A 587 -6.85 -0.92 3.93
N LEU A 588 -7.12 0.37 3.66
CA LEU A 588 -6.46 1.14 2.61
C LEU A 588 -5.15 1.80 3.12
N PRO A 589 -4.25 2.22 2.23
CA PRO A 589 -2.97 2.83 2.61
C PRO A 589 -3.10 4.06 3.52
N ASP A 590 -4.16 4.83 3.41
CA ASP A 590 -4.44 5.99 4.26
C ASP A 590 -5.16 5.64 5.58
N ARG A 591 -5.20 4.35 5.93
CA ARG A 591 -5.89 3.79 7.11
C ARG A 591 -7.41 3.96 7.07
N SER A 592 -8.01 4.27 5.91
CA SER A 592 -9.43 4.05 5.69
C SER A 592 -9.71 2.56 5.71
N TRP A 593 -10.90 2.16 6.16
CA TRP A 593 -11.23 0.75 6.28
C TRP A 593 -12.69 0.47 5.91
N VAL A 594 -12.96 -0.76 5.53
CA VAL A 594 -14.31 -1.23 5.20
C VAL A 594 -14.56 -2.61 5.78
N THR A 595 -15.78 -2.81 6.29
CA THR A 595 -16.32 -4.05 6.84
C THR A 595 -17.76 -4.24 6.34
N ASN A 596 -18.41 -5.32 6.75
CA ASN A 596 -19.85 -5.50 6.51
C ASN A 596 -20.72 -4.47 7.24
N ALA A 597 -20.21 -3.86 8.31
CA ALA A 597 -20.94 -2.84 9.08
C ALA A 597 -20.90 -1.46 8.42
N GLY A 598 -19.88 -1.16 7.62
CA GLY A 598 -19.72 0.13 6.96
C GLY A 598 -18.30 0.43 6.56
N ALA A 599 -18.09 1.64 6.06
CA ALA A 599 -16.81 2.15 5.59
C ALA A 599 -16.42 3.45 6.27
N TYR A 600 -15.20 3.53 6.77
CA TYR A 600 -14.63 4.74 7.39
C TYR A 600 -13.58 5.37 6.48
N ASP A 601 -13.79 6.60 6.09
CA ASP A 601 -12.85 7.40 5.31
C ASP A 601 -12.03 8.32 6.22
N THR A 602 -10.78 7.98 6.43
CA THR A 602 -9.82 8.74 7.23
C THR A 602 -9.62 10.16 6.73
N SER A 603 -9.70 10.38 5.40
CA SER A 603 -9.50 11.72 4.81
C SER A 603 -10.58 12.71 5.21
N THR A 604 -11.81 12.22 5.39
CA THR A 604 -12.98 13.04 5.75
C THR A 604 -13.39 12.87 7.21
N GLY A 605 -12.92 11.83 7.90
CA GLY A 605 -13.35 11.44 9.24
C GLY A 605 -14.79 10.92 9.29
N ARG A 606 -15.35 10.49 8.14
CA ARG A 606 -16.75 10.03 8.05
C ARG A 606 -16.84 8.52 8.00
N PHE A 607 -17.82 8.01 8.74
CA PHE A 607 -18.25 6.63 8.65
C PHE A 607 -19.57 6.53 7.89
N THR A 608 -19.59 5.74 6.83
CA THR A 608 -20.80 5.40 6.06
C THR A 608 -21.32 4.05 6.55
N LYS A 609 -22.49 4.05 7.17
CA LYS A 609 -23.12 2.82 7.69
C LYS A 609 -23.69 1.98 6.55
N TYR A 610 -23.46 0.66 6.60
CA TYR A 610 -24.12 -0.35 5.77
C TYR A 610 -25.17 -1.11 6.57
N LEU A 611 -25.05 -1.15 7.91
CA LEU A 611 -26.01 -1.69 8.85
C LEU A 611 -26.56 -0.57 9.75
N GLU A 612 -27.84 -0.66 10.11
CA GLU A 612 -28.51 0.39 10.91
C GLU A 612 -27.95 0.52 12.33
N ASN A 613 -27.62 -0.61 12.98
CA ASN A 613 -27.27 -0.66 14.40
C ASN A 613 -25.76 -0.62 14.67
N VAL A 614 -25.03 0.31 14.04
CA VAL A 614 -23.61 0.53 14.31
C VAL A 614 -23.44 1.76 15.18
N ASP A 615 -22.79 1.60 16.33
CA ASP A 615 -22.52 2.69 17.28
C ASP A 615 -21.15 3.36 17.05
N ASP A 616 -20.95 4.52 17.65
CA ASP A 616 -19.69 5.28 17.51
C ASP A 616 -18.52 4.57 18.22
N LYS A 617 -18.81 3.72 19.23
CA LYS A 617 -17.77 2.93 19.91
C LYS A 617 -17.17 1.88 18.98
N TYR A 618 -17.98 1.24 18.14
CA TYR A 618 -17.50 0.32 17.11
C TYR A 618 -16.50 1.02 16.18
N VAL A 619 -16.88 2.21 15.69
CA VAL A 619 -16.04 2.99 14.77
C VAL A 619 -14.72 3.38 15.43
N SER A 620 -14.79 3.93 16.65
CA SER A 620 -13.59 4.35 17.39
C SER A 620 -12.65 3.17 17.67
N LYS A 621 -13.21 2.02 18.09
CA LYS A 621 -12.46 0.80 18.37
C LYS A 621 -11.75 0.29 17.11
N LEU A 622 -12.46 0.18 15.99
CA LEU A 622 -11.88 -0.34 14.75
C LEU A 622 -10.83 0.62 14.15
N CYS A 623 -11.04 1.93 14.27
CA CYS A 623 -10.02 2.92 13.92
C CYS A 623 -8.73 2.74 14.75
N GLN A 624 -8.86 2.45 16.04
CA GLN A 624 -7.70 2.16 16.90
C GLN A 624 -7.01 0.85 16.47
N GLU A 625 -7.78 -0.23 16.26
CA GLU A 625 -7.24 -1.53 15.81
C GLU A 625 -6.48 -1.43 14.48
N VAL A 626 -6.98 -0.64 13.54
CA VAL A 626 -6.29 -0.39 12.27
C VAL A 626 -4.96 0.34 12.49
N ASN A 627 -4.92 1.34 13.37
CA ASN A 627 -3.66 2.05 13.68
C ASN A 627 -2.64 1.15 14.37
N GLU A 628 -3.11 0.32 15.31
CA GLU A 628 -2.26 -0.65 15.99
C GLU A 628 -1.68 -1.66 15.02
N LYS A 629 -2.50 -2.23 14.12
CA LYS A 629 -2.03 -3.15 13.08
C LYS A 629 -0.92 -2.53 12.23
N TYR A 630 -1.05 -1.26 11.83
CA TYR A 630 0.01 -0.55 11.10
C TYR A 630 1.27 -0.39 11.94
N THR A 631 1.13 0.09 13.18
CA THR A 631 2.27 0.34 14.06
C THR A 631 3.03 -0.95 14.35
N ILE A 632 2.31 -2.02 14.68
CA ILE A 632 2.91 -3.33 14.94
C ILE A 632 3.55 -3.90 13.68
N SER A 633 2.88 -3.82 12.52
CA SER A 633 3.44 -4.28 11.24
C SER A 633 4.78 -3.61 10.93
N VAL A 634 4.88 -2.30 11.12
CA VAL A 634 6.11 -1.54 10.89
C VAL A 634 7.20 -1.91 11.90
N ASN A 635 6.85 -1.99 13.18
CA ASN A 635 7.80 -2.33 14.24
C ASN A 635 8.31 -3.77 14.13
N MET A 636 7.46 -4.72 13.72
CA MET A 636 7.89 -6.09 13.41
C MET A 636 8.96 -6.13 12.33
N GLN A 637 8.79 -5.36 11.27
CA GLN A 637 9.70 -5.32 10.13
C GLN A 637 11.04 -4.69 10.49
N TYR A 638 11.05 -3.53 11.14
CA TYR A 638 12.30 -2.86 11.55
C TYR A 638 13.11 -3.66 12.57
N ASN A 639 12.48 -4.53 13.35
CA ASN A 639 13.14 -5.28 14.39
C ASN A 639 13.33 -6.77 14.05
N ASP A 640 12.91 -7.22 12.86
CA ASP A 640 12.92 -8.64 12.50
C ASP A 640 12.32 -9.50 13.63
N TYR A 641 11.06 -9.20 13.96
CA TYR A 641 10.40 -9.64 15.19
C TYR A 641 10.41 -11.15 15.42
N TYR A 642 10.21 -11.95 14.39
CA TYR A 642 10.09 -13.40 14.56
C TYR A 642 11.34 -14.07 15.13
N LYS A 643 12.53 -13.46 15.01
CA LYS A 643 13.75 -13.99 15.65
C LYS A 643 13.73 -13.93 17.19
N TYR A 644 12.82 -13.12 17.78
CA TYR A 644 12.64 -13.08 19.23
C TYR A 644 11.72 -14.19 19.75
N ILE A 645 10.94 -14.80 18.87
CA ILE A 645 10.05 -15.92 19.17
C ILE A 645 10.72 -17.26 18.81
N PHE A 646 11.28 -17.35 17.61
CA PHE A 646 11.86 -18.57 17.06
C PHE A 646 13.41 -18.47 17.14
N LYS A 647 13.96 -18.82 18.30
CA LYS A 647 15.42 -18.82 18.56
C LYS A 647 16.10 -20.06 18.03
#